data_7b6c0a7c9c4f103cb83efc56fb840fc6
#
_entry.id   7b6c0a7c9c4f103cb83efc56fb840fc6
#
_cell.length_a   1.000
_cell.length_b   1.000
_cell.length_c   1.000
_cell.angle_alpha   90.00
_cell.angle_beta   90.00
_cell.angle_gamma   90.00
#
_symmetry.space_group_name_H-M   'P 1'
#
loop_
_entity.id
_entity.type
_entity.pdbx_description
1 polymer ?
#
loop_
_entity_poly.entity_id
_entity_poly.type
_entity_poly.pdbx_seq_one_letter_code
_entity_poly.pdbx_strand_id
1 'polypeptide(L)'
;MCFFYFTFYCKCVIINIGDNVKEYVLLIPSNIKNKIIKKVREKYYNYNIKFMTMDEFINKYTFSYDNKTIYYLMKEYNINLSSALVYLNNLHCISGNLNNNKMSLLKEIKDYLDTNNLLIYNDNFREYIKDKEIYIYGYDYIDKYYLGILKDLNYKIIKFNYNNHDISNIYEFNYIDEEVIFVIDKICELLNNNIDINKIKIIISNEYNEVIYRLFKIYNIPISIKKRSIYSIRYVKKILNNLNDIESLINDINDTSIKEKIVNIINNYSFIDNKEEVKELIINDLKNTYLDEDNTGIKICNINDYFEDDDYVFLLGFNKENIPFLHKDNEYFSDKEKAILGYDTSNTLNINEKISVIRRIHNINNLTISYKLYDNNNTYTRSDLLPSVNIINDYKHSYVNSDMMNKIFFIQKLDNLVKYNIKDDDLDLLYSNYEIPYMKYDNSYKKIDKDKLYSYLDNKLMLSYTSLENYYKCKFRYYLNNILKINIIKDDFAILIGNVCHFVLSHIDDNDFDASSCFDEYLKKEREFTNRELFFLNNIKEELLFIIDTIKKQKSYTTFDKSMKEKEVYVNKNRNIKVTFKGVIDKVLYKEEGDITYVVVIDYKTGSTNINLKNMEYGLGMQLPIYLYLSSKMELKNVKVVGFYLQKLFASTLDNTKDYLEEKEGSLKLEGYSINEENILSKFDTTYNDSKLIKSMKTSSKGFSSYSKVLSTDEIDKMINTTDKLIDTSIDNILNCDFNIDPKVIDGENVSCLFCEYKDICYKREKDIIYINRKEDNSEV
;
A
#
# COMPACT_ATOMS: atom_id res chain seq x y z
N MET A 1 12.04 -47.07 44.13
CA MET A 1 12.44 -46.06 43.15
C MET A 1 12.06 -46.53 41.76
N CYS A 2 10.83 -46.28 41.31
CA CYS A 2 10.43 -46.57 39.94
C CYS A 2 10.61 -45.32 39.11
N PHE A 3 11.61 -45.34 38.25
CA PHE A 3 11.78 -44.31 37.22
C PHE A 3 10.80 -44.57 36.09
N PHE A 4 9.76 -43.72 35.95
CA PHE A 4 8.89 -43.74 34.78
C PHE A 4 9.49 -42.83 33.72
N TYR A 5 9.97 -43.40 32.63
CA TYR A 5 10.37 -42.70 31.44
C TYR A 5 9.13 -42.40 30.57
N PHE A 6 8.92 -41.14 30.34
CA PHE A 6 7.86 -40.63 29.44
C PHE A 6 8.38 -40.63 28.02
N THR A 7 8.00 -41.58 27.22
CA THR A 7 8.23 -41.51 25.80
C THR A 7 6.92 -41.07 25.15
N PHE A 8 6.86 -39.77 24.76
CA PHE A 8 5.90 -39.36 23.74
C PHE A 8 6.31 -40.01 22.43
N TYR A 9 5.34 -40.40 21.61
CA TYR A 9 5.53 -40.69 20.19
C TYR A 9 5.71 -39.42 19.32
N CYS A 10 6.12 -38.35 19.90
CA CYS A 10 7.05 -37.36 19.35
C CYS A 10 8.26 -37.49 20.27
N LYS A 11 9.27 -38.21 19.85
CA LYS A 11 10.46 -38.64 20.57
C LYS A 11 10.84 -37.74 21.75
N CYS A 12 10.53 -38.20 22.99
CA CYS A 12 11.10 -37.82 24.27
C CYS A 12 10.71 -36.47 24.90
N VAL A 13 9.57 -36.43 25.62
CA VAL A 13 9.49 -35.58 26.82
C VAL A 13 9.73 -36.46 28.03
N ILE A 14 10.90 -36.34 28.67
CA ILE A 14 11.17 -37.01 29.96
C ILE A 14 10.77 -36.03 31.05
N ILE A 15 9.54 -36.14 31.55
CA ILE A 15 9.16 -35.50 32.80
C ILE A 15 9.38 -36.51 33.91
N ASN A 16 10.36 -36.29 34.75
CA ASN A 16 10.62 -37.14 35.91
C ASN A 16 9.67 -36.64 37.04
N ILE A 17 8.55 -37.33 37.23
CA ILE A 17 7.53 -36.93 38.21
C ILE A 17 7.60 -37.87 39.40
N GLY A 18 7.99 -37.37 40.56
CA GLY A 18 8.05 -38.13 41.82
C GLY A 18 6.66 -38.36 42.45
N ASP A 19 6.57 -39.28 43.37
CA ASP A 19 5.37 -39.91 43.94
C ASP A 19 4.44 -39.02 44.81
N ASN A 20 4.54 -37.70 44.81
CA ASN A 20 3.61 -36.81 45.50
C ASN A 20 2.76 -36.05 44.49
N VAL A 21 1.47 -35.79 44.81
CA VAL A 21 0.52 -35.01 44.04
C VAL A 21 1.04 -33.54 43.91
N LYS A 22 2.13 -33.38 43.16
CA LYS A 22 2.65 -32.05 42.84
C LYS A 22 1.82 -31.47 41.71
N GLU A 23 1.48 -30.21 41.86
CA GLU A 23 0.87 -29.42 40.78
C GLU A 23 1.98 -28.84 39.89
N TYR A 24 1.76 -28.94 38.58
CA TYR A 24 2.68 -28.49 37.57
C TYR A 24 2.07 -27.41 36.70
N VAL A 25 2.88 -26.50 36.23
CA VAL A 25 2.48 -25.51 35.23
C VAL A 25 3.24 -25.81 33.95
N LEU A 26 2.49 -26.01 32.85
CA LEU A 26 3.06 -26.25 31.53
C LEU A 26 2.77 -25.07 30.62
N LEU A 27 3.81 -24.35 30.24
CA LEU A 27 3.75 -23.23 29.30
C LEU A 27 3.94 -23.77 27.88
N ILE A 28 2.96 -23.50 27.01
CA ILE A 28 2.88 -24.07 25.66
C ILE A 28 2.42 -22.97 24.69
N PRO A 29 2.96 -22.91 23.45
CA PRO A 29 2.43 -22.01 22.42
C PRO A 29 0.94 -22.25 22.14
N SER A 30 0.19 -21.18 21.85
CA SER A 30 -1.28 -21.24 21.65
C SER A 30 -1.69 -22.19 20.53
N ASN A 31 -0.94 -22.22 19.45
CA ASN A 31 -1.19 -23.04 18.25
C ASN A 31 -1.12 -24.55 18.49
N ILE A 32 -0.30 -25.01 19.44
CA ILE A 32 -0.17 -26.46 19.78
C ILE A 32 -0.89 -26.83 21.06
N LYS A 33 -1.35 -25.84 21.86
CA LYS A 33 -1.87 -26.00 23.22
C LYS A 33 -2.98 -27.08 23.28
N ASN A 34 -4.00 -27.01 22.45
CA ASN A 34 -5.13 -27.93 22.49
C ASN A 34 -4.73 -29.38 22.17
N LYS A 35 -3.85 -29.58 21.18
CA LYS A 35 -3.36 -30.93 20.84
C LYS A 35 -2.51 -31.53 21.95
N ILE A 36 -1.65 -30.72 22.56
CA ILE A 36 -0.81 -31.17 23.68
C ILE A 36 -1.68 -31.46 24.91
N ILE A 37 -2.66 -30.62 25.23
CA ILE A 37 -3.60 -30.86 26.33
C ILE A 37 -4.30 -32.22 26.14
N LYS A 38 -4.80 -32.53 24.92
CA LYS A 38 -5.44 -33.81 24.63
C LYS A 38 -4.48 -34.97 24.88
N LYS A 39 -3.30 -34.97 24.29
CA LYS A 39 -2.29 -36.01 24.45
C LYS A 39 -1.82 -36.21 25.90
N VAL A 40 -1.62 -35.10 26.64
CA VAL A 40 -1.23 -35.14 28.04
C VAL A 40 -2.34 -35.69 28.91
N ARG A 41 -3.61 -35.29 28.71
CA ARG A 41 -4.76 -35.77 29.48
C ARG A 41 -5.03 -37.25 29.25
N GLU A 42 -4.91 -37.77 28.02
CA GLU A 42 -5.08 -39.18 27.70
C GLU A 42 -4.09 -40.08 28.44
N LYS A 43 -2.86 -39.62 28.64
CA LYS A 43 -1.77 -40.39 29.20
C LYS A 43 -1.54 -40.12 30.69
N TYR A 44 -1.88 -38.94 31.18
CA TYR A 44 -1.53 -38.47 32.54
C TYR A 44 -2.72 -37.88 33.30
N TYR A 45 -3.86 -38.57 33.24
CA TYR A 45 -5.11 -38.15 33.89
C TYR A 45 -4.99 -37.98 35.42
N ASN A 46 -4.00 -38.58 36.05
CA ASN A 46 -3.75 -38.52 37.52
C ASN A 46 -2.93 -37.30 37.98
N TYR A 47 -2.47 -36.47 37.06
CA TYR A 47 -1.62 -35.31 37.42
C TYR A 47 -2.41 -33.99 37.31
N ASN A 48 -2.20 -33.11 38.29
CA ASN A 48 -2.76 -31.78 38.24
C ASN A 48 -1.83 -30.86 37.45
N ILE A 49 -2.10 -30.68 36.15
CA ILE A 49 -1.30 -29.87 35.25
C ILE A 49 -2.12 -28.68 34.78
N LYS A 50 -1.65 -27.47 35.07
CA LYS A 50 -2.21 -26.21 34.57
C LYS A 50 -1.51 -25.82 33.27
N PHE A 51 -2.30 -25.74 32.20
CA PHE A 51 -1.81 -25.37 30.88
C PHE A 51 -2.03 -23.89 30.60
N MET A 52 -0.97 -23.19 30.25
CA MET A 52 -1.02 -21.76 29.92
C MET A 52 -0.12 -21.45 28.73
N THR A 53 -0.40 -20.36 28.03
CA THR A 53 0.58 -19.76 27.10
C THR A 53 1.57 -18.89 27.88
N MET A 54 2.68 -18.51 27.26
CA MET A 54 3.64 -17.60 27.86
C MET A 54 2.99 -16.27 28.20
N ASP A 55 2.21 -15.70 27.28
CA ASP A 55 1.53 -14.42 27.48
C ASP A 55 0.45 -14.50 28.59
N GLU A 56 -0.35 -15.60 28.62
CA GLU A 56 -1.31 -15.83 29.73
C GLU A 56 -0.61 -15.90 31.08
N PHE A 57 0.56 -16.50 31.15
CA PHE A 57 1.35 -16.60 32.36
C PHE A 57 1.89 -15.24 32.78
N ILE A 58 2.54 -14.52 31.86
CA ILE A 58 3.15 -13.20 32.14
C ILE A 58 2.09 -12.21 32.61
N ASN A 59 0.95 -12.11 31.90
CA ASN A 59 -0.15 -11.23 32.25
C ASN A 59 -0.72 -11.53 33.66
N LYS A 60 -0.75 -12.79 34.08
CA LYS A 60 -1.18 -13.15 35.43
C LYS A 60 -0.11 -12.97 36.50
N TYR A 61 1.15 -13.16 36.14
CA TYR A 61 2.28 -13.05 37.07
C TYR A 61 2.69 -11.59 37.31
N THR A 62 2.65 -10.75 36.30
CA THR A 62 3.02 -9.34 36.39
C THR A 62 1.79 -8.46 36.67
N PHE A 63 1.08 -8.09 35.65
CA PHE A 63 -0.20 -7.37 35.66
C PHE A 63 -0.94 -7.63 34.33
N SER A 64 -2.24 -7.39 34.36
CA SER A 64 -3.07 -7.35 33.15
C SER A 64 -3.86 -6.06 33.10
N TYR A 65 -4.50 -5.80 31.98
CA TYR A 65 -5.35 -4.63 31.77
C TYR A 65 -6.61 -5.04 30.97
N ASP A 66 -7.65 -4.23 31.08
CA ASP A 66 -8.92 -4.43 30.39
C ASP A 66 -9.27 -3.23 29.49
N ASN A 67 -10.43 -3.28 28.86
CA ASN A 67 -10.91 -2.21 27.99
C ASN A 67 -11.12 -0.88 28.73
N LYS A 68 -11.38 -0.92 30.03
CA LYS A 68 -11.48 0.27 30.89
C LYS A 68 -10.13 0.96 30.99
N THR A 69 -9.07 0.21 31.21
CA THR A 69 -7.69 0.70 31.25
C THR A 69 -7.33 1.41 29.95
N ILE A 70 -7.63 0.75 28.79
CA ILE A 70 -7.33 1.29 27.47
C ILE A 70 -8.07 2.62 27.27
N TYR A 71 -9.36 2.67 27.57
CA TYR A 71 -10.19 3.87 27.43
C TYR A 71 -9.64 5.06 28.25
N TYR A 72 -9.36 4.84 29.54
CA TYR A 72 -8.86 5.92 30.40
C TYR A 72 -7.46 6.40 29.96
N LEU A 73 -6.60 5.49 29.50
CA LEU A 73 -5.30 5.86 28.95
C LEU A 73 -5.44 6.70 27.67
N MET A 74 -6.34 6.30 26.77
CA MET A 74 -6.63 7.08 25.55
C MET A 74 -7.13 8.47 25.87
N LYS A 75 -8.02 8.58 26.85
CA LYS A 75 -8.65 9.85 27.26
C LYS A 75 -7.65 10.80 27.95
N GLU A 76 -6.84 10.29 28.89
CA GLU A 76 -5.88 11.09 29.65
C GLU A 76 -4.78 11.68 28.75
N TYR A 77 -4.20 10.85 27.89
CA TYR A 77 -3.09 11.24 27.02
C TYR A 77 -3.53 11.73 25.63
N ASN A 78 -4.83 11.78 25.36
CA ASN A 78 -5.42 12.16 24.07
C ASN A 78 -4.78 11.39 22.89
N ILE A 79 -4.70 10.07 23.01
CA ILE A 79 -4.08 9.16 22.05
C ILE A 79 -5.09 8.17 21.47
N ASN A 80 -4.81 7.67 20.26
CA ASN A 80 -5.63 6.63 19.64
C ASN A 80 -5.36 5.24 20.25
N LEU A 81 -6.23 4.29 19.93
CA LEU A 81 -6.15 2.90 20.39
C LEU A 81 -4.80 2.24 20.06
N SER A 82 -4.28 2.45 18.86
CA SER A 82 -2.99 1.86 18.45
C SER A 82 -1.84 2.30 19.36
N SER A 83 -1.76 3.60 19.67
CA SER A 83 -0.74 4.15 20.57
C SER A 83 -0.93 3.66 22.00
N ALA A 84 -2.18 3.60 22.48
CA ALA A 84 -2.47 3.09 23.82
C ALA A 84 -2.02 1.63 23.99
N LEU A 85 -2.30 0.77 23.01
CA LEU A 85 -1.87 -0.62 23.02
C LEU A 85 -0.33 -0.76 22.95
N VAL A 86 0.33 0.08 22.16
CA VAL A 86 1.80 0.12 22.10
C VAL A 86 2.38 0.44 23.47
N TYR A 87 1.87 1.45 24.16
CA TYR A 87 2.36 1.80 25.50
C TYR A 87 2.08 0.68 26.51
N LEU A 88 0.85 0.16 26.58
CA LEU A 88 0.47 -0.90 27.51
C LEU A 88 1.32 -2.16 27.32
N ASN A 89 1.58 -2.58 26.08
CA ASN A 89 2.41 -3.73 25.78
C ASN A 89 3.89 -3.53 26.15
N ASN A 90 4.36 -2.28 26.22
CA ASN A 90 5.73 -1.96 26.61
C ASN A 90 5.92 -1.60 28.09
N LEU A 91 4.84 -1.53 28.90
CA LEU A 91 4.96 -1.24 30.34
C LEU A 91 5.83 -2.27 31.08
N HIS A 92 5.86 -3.50 30.63
CA HIS A 92 6.70 -4.55 31.20
C HIS A 92 8.22 -4.32 30.99
N CYS A 93 8.57 -3.46 30.01
CA CYS A 93 9.96 -3.15 29.68
C CYS A 93 10.57 -2.05 30.57
N ILE A 94 9.84 -1.53 31.55
CA ILE A 94 10.31 -0.46 32.42
C ILE A 94 11.50 -0.97 33.26
N SER A 95 12.66 -0.34 33.06
CA SER A 95 13.88 -0.65 33.79
C SER A 95 14.67 0.62 34.10
N GLY A 96 15.61 0.52 35.04
CA GLY A 96 16.51 1.63 35.39
C GLY A 96 17.66 1.84 34.41
N ASN A 97 17.87 0.90 33.48
CA ASN A 97 19.07 0.87 32.61
C ASN A 97 19.00 1.79 31.38
N LEU A 98 17.79 2.21 30.98
CA LEU A 98 17.58 3.10 29.87
C LEU A 98 16.96 4.41 30.39
N ASN A 99 17.64 5.52 30.12
CA ASN A 99 17.19 6.85 30.54
C ASN A 99 16.98 7.74 29.30
N ASN A 100 15.76 7.70 28.76
CA ASN A 100 15.34 8.53 27.64
C ASN A 100 13.87 8.91 27.78
N ASN A 101 13.39 9.77 26.89
CA ASN A 101 12.02 10.28 26.91
C ASN A 101 10.96 9.16 26.81
N LYS A 102 11.23 8.10 26.04
CA LYS A 102 10.31 6.96 25.88
C LYS A 102 10.15 6.22 27.21
N MET A 103 11.24 5.97 27.93
CA MET A 103 11.22 5.27 29.21
C MET A 103 10.57 6.13 30.29
N SER A 104 10.82 7.46 30.27
CA SER A 104 10.19 8.41 31.21
C SER A 104 8.68 8.44 31.00
N LEU A 105 8.20 8.47 29.75
CA LEU A 105 6.78 8.42 29.42
C LEU A 105 6.12 7.11 29.88
N LEU A 106 6.76 5.96 29.66
CA LEU A 106 6.21 4.67 30.14
C LEU A 106 6.11 4.61 31.66
N LYS A 107 7.08 5.18 32.39
CA LYS A 107 7.03 5.28 33.86
C LYS A 107 5.86 6.16 34.30
N GLU A 108 5.70 7.33 33.71
CA GLU A 108 4.59 8.23 33.95
C GLU A 108 3.23 7.56 33.70
N ILE A 109 3.08 6.89 32.55
CA ILE A 109 1.87 6.13 32.23
C ILE A 109 1.61 5.04 33.28
N LYS A 110 2.63 4.29 33.68
CA LYS A 110 2.48 3.25 34.69
C LYS A 110 2.05 3.81 36.03
N ASP A 111 2.67 4.88 36.47
CA ASP A 111 2.33 5.57 37.73
C ASP A 111 0.89 6.09 37.70
N TYR A 112 0.45 6.66 36.58
CA TYR A 112 -0.94 7.07 36.37
C TYR A 112 -1.91 5.88 36.49
N LEU A 113 -1.62 4.77 35.80
CA LEU A 113 -2.47 3.58 35.80
C LEU A 113 -2.52 2.90 37.18
N ASP A 114 -1.41 2.85 37.90
CA ASP A 114 -1.31 2.31 39.27
C ASP A 114 -2.08 3.18 40.26
N THR A 115 -1.91 4.50 40.21
CA THR A 115 -2.57 5.45 41.09
C THR A 115 -4.11 5.41 40.94
N ASN A 116 -4.59 5.17 39.72
CA ASN A 116 -6.02 5.07 39.40
C ASN A 116 -6.59 3.64 39.49
N ASN A 117 -5.81 2.66 39.97
CA ASN A 117 -6.19 1.25 40.05
C ASN A 117 -6.70 0.67 38.71
N LEU A 118 -6.05 1.06 37.61
CA LEU A 118 -6.39 0.61 36.27
C LEU A 118 -5.60 -0.63 35.84
N LEU A 119 -4.50 -0.98 36.52
CA LEU A 119 -3.81 -2.25 36.31
C LEU A 119 -4.35 -3.33 37.26
N ILE A 120 -4.49 -4.54 36.74
CA ILE A 120 -5.02 -5.68 37.48
C ILE A 120 -3.86 -6.56 37.91
N TYR A 121 -3.61 -6.60 39.23
CA TYR A 121 -2.58 -7.46 39.83
C TYR A 121 -3.23 -8.71 40.42
N ASN A 122 -2.62 -9.88 40.21
CA ASN A 122 -3.10 -11.16 40.69
C ASN A 122 -2.14 -11.74 41.76
N ASP A 123 -2.22 -11.20 42.96
CA ASP A 123 -1.33 -11.61 44.07
C ASP A 123 -1.53 -13.08 44.46
N ASN A 124 -2.79 -13.57 44.40
CA ASN A 124 -3.08 -14.99 44.63
C ASN A 124 -2.34 -15.88 43.64
N PHE A 125 -2.25 -15.47 42.39
CA PHE A 125 -1.50 -16.25 41.40
C PHE A 125 0.00 -16.17 41.63
N ARG A 126 0.52 -15.02 42.02
CA ARG A 126 1.96 -14.86 42.38
C ARG A 126 2.35 -15.77 43.54
N GLU A 127 1.53 -15.81 44.59
CA GLU A 127 1.76 -16.71 45.73
C GLU A 127 1.64 -18.19 45.31
N TYR A 128 0.61 -18.53 44.53
CA TYR A 128 0.41 -19.88 44.06
C TYR A 128 1.61 -20.40 43.25
N ILE A 129 2.25 -19.56 42.43
CA ILE A 129 3.29 -20.00 41.49
C ILE A 129 4.67 -20.16 42.16
N LYS A 130 4.93 -19.54 43.32
CA LYS A 130 6.22 -19.57 43.99
C LYS A 130 6.76 -21.00 44.28
N ASP A 131 5.86 -21.90 44.64
CA ASP A 131 6.19 -23.27 44.99
C ASP A 131 5.95 -24.29 43.86
N LYS A 132 5.63 -23.83 42.64
CA LYS A 132 5.33 -24.71 41.53
C LYS A 132 6.54 -24.91 40.63
N GLU A 133 6.63 -26.12 40.05
CA GLU A 133 7.55 -26.39 38.96
C GLU A 133 6.90 -25.96 37.62
N ILE A 134 7.58 -25.08 36.90
CA ILE A 134 7.15 -24.59 35.60
C ILE A 134 7.92 -25.32 34.50
N TYR A 135 7.22 -25.91 33.57
CA TYR A 135 7.79 -26.52 32.38
C TYR A 135 7.44 -25.71 31.15
N ILE A 136 8.41 -25.41 30.31
CA ILE A 136 8.22 -24.68 29.05
C ILE A 136 8.46 -25.66 27.92
N TYR A 137 7.44 -25.87 27.07
CA TYR A 137 7.48 -26.86 26.00
C TYR A 137 6.94 -26.32 24.68
N GLY A 138 7.58 -26.67 23.57
CA GLY A 138 7.11 -26.36 22.22
C GLY A 138 7.46 -24.97 21.72
N TYR A 139 8.28 -24.23 22.44
CA TYR A 139 8.90 -22.99 21.96
C TYR A 139 10.25 -23.29 21.35
N ASP A 140 10.47 -22.91 20.08
CA ASP A 140 11.76 -23.04 19.41
C ASP A 140 12.80 -22.07 19.95
N TYR A 141 12.30 -20.91 20.32
CA TYR A 141 13.05 -19.81 20.91
C TYR A 141 12.20 -19.11 21.96
N ILE A 142 12.84 -18.67 23.02
CA ILE A 142 12.21 -17.88 24.09
C ILE A 142 12.99 -16.57 24.17
N ASP A 143 12.29 -15.45 23.91
CA ASP A 143 12.88 -14.11 23.99
C ASP A 143 13.46 -13.84 25.38
N LYS A 144 14.60 -13.18 25.44
CA LYS A 144 15.27 -12.80 26.69
C LYS A 144 14.39 -11.99 27.62
N TYR A 145 13.44 -11.24 27.07
CA TYR A 145 12.43 -10.56 27.84
C TYR A 145 11.63 -11.52 28.74
N TYR A 146 11.11 -12.62 28.20
CA TYR A 146 10.38 -13.63 28.96
C TYR A 146 11.27 -14.33 29.99
N LEU A 147 12.51 -14.67 29.61
CA LEU A 147 13.48 -15.29 30.50
C LEU A 147 13.82 -14.35 31.69
N GLY A 148 13.85 -13.03 31.46
CA GLY A 148 14.05 -12.04 32.51
C GLY A 148 12.95 -12.06 33.58
N ILE A 149 11.70 -12.23 33.18
CA ILE A 149 10.56 -12.31 34.12
C ILE A 149 10.55 -13.65 34.88
N LEU A 150 10.94 -14.75 34.20
CA LEU A 150 10.98 -16.07 34.80
C LEU A 150 12.20 -16.32 35.71
N LYS A 151 13.16 -15.39 35.75
CA LYS A 151 14.47 -15.56 36.41
C LYS A 151 14.42 -16.08 37.85
N ASP A 152 13.45 -15.59 38.63
CA ASP A 152 13.28 -15.89 40.03
C ASP A 152 12.34 -17.07 40.30
N LEU A 153 11.90 -17.79 39.26
CA LEU A 153 10.98 -18.90 39.32
C LEU A 153 11.70 -20.23 39.01
N ASN A 154 11.20 -21.32 39.56
CA ASN A 154 11.72 -22.65 39.29
C ASN A 154 11.14 -23.17 37.95
N TYR A 155 11.86 -22.94 36.84
CA TYR A 155 11.42 -23.39 35.51
C TYR A 155 12.44 -24.31 34.84
N LYS A 156 11.92 -25.18 33.97
CA LYS A 156 12.68 -26.07 33.12
C LYS A 156 12.22 -25.98 31.68
N ILE A 157 13.16 -25.81 30.74
CA ILE A 157 12.86 -25.77 29.31
C ILE A 157 13.01 -27.20 28.76
N ILE A 158 11.93 -27.70 28.15
CA ILE A 158 11.92 -28.98 27.48
C ILE A 158 12.02 -28.74 25.98
N LYS A 159 13.13 -29.19 25.39
CA LYS A 159 13.31 -29.03 23.93
C LYS A 159 12.35 -29.93 23.16
N PHE A 160 11.77 -29.37 22.11
CA PHE A 160 11.01 -30.15 21.15
C PHE A 160 11.97 -30.91 20.24
N ASN A 161 11.81 -32.22 20.11
CA ASN A 161 12.62 -33.01 19.20
C ASN A 161 11.94 -33.03 17.82
N TYR A 162 12.58 -32.43 16.85
CA TYR A 162 12.16 -32.44 15.48
C TYR A 162 12.65 -33.67 14.76
N ASN A 163 11.81 -34.28 13.93
CA ASN A 163 12.27 -35.21 12.90
C ASN A 163 13.07 -34.41 11.86
N ASN A 164 13.89 -35.07 11.10
CA ASN A 164 14.65 -34.43 10.03
C ASN A 164 14.44 -35.21 8.73
N HIS A 165 13.38 -34.82 8.01
CA HIS A 165 13.03 -35.36 6.69
C HIS A 165 13.78 -34.59 5.62
N ASP A 166 14.33 -35.30 4.63
CA ASP A 166 14.99 -34.67 3.49
C ASP A 166 13.98 -34.12 2.51
N ILE A 167 14.20 -32.86 2.10
CA ILE A 167 13.41 -32.18 1.06
C ILE A 167 14.26 -32.14 -0.19
N SER A 168 13.83 -32.88 -1.21
CA SER A 168 14.60 -33.00 -2.45
C SER A 168 14.12 -32.04 -3.54
N ASN A 169 12.84 -31.71 -3.58
CA ASN A 169 12.22 -30.96 -4.68
C ASN A 169 11.37 -29.81 -4.19
N ILE A 170 11.41 -28.71 -4.96
CA ILE A 170 10.50 -27.55 -4.83
C ILE A 170 9.93 -27.25 -6.21
N TYR A 171 8.65 -26.92 -6.28
CA TYR A 171 7.95 -26.65 -7.53
C TYR A 171 7.89 -25.15 -7.80
N GLU A 172 8.27 -24.75 -9.03
CA GLU A 172 8.29 -23.35 -9.50
C GLU A 172 7.18 -23.11 -10.49
N PHE A 173 6.46 -22.00 -10.34
CA PHE A 173 5.38 -21.57 -11.24
C PHE A 173 5.55 -20.10 -11.62
N ASN A 174 5.06 -19.73 -12.81
CA ASN A 174 5.10 -18.32 -13.20
C ASN A 174 4.12 -17.49 -12.37
N TYR A 175 2.89 -17.98 -12.16
CA TYR A 175 1.82 -17.24 -11.53
C TYR A 175 1.13 -18.04 -10.43
N ILE A 176 0.48 -17.31 -9.51
CA ILE A 176 -0.25 -17.86 -8.37
C ILE A 176 -1.34 -18.86 -8.77
N ASP A 177 -2.05 -18.62 -9.88
CA ASP A 177 -3.11 -19.53 -10.35
C ASP A 177 -2.53 -20.89 -10.76
N GLU A 178 -1.40 -20.92 -11.44
CA GLU A 178 -0.70 -22.16 -11.84
C GLU A 178 -0.25 -22.96 -10.61
N GLU A 179 0.32 -22.26 -9.63
CA GLU A 179 0.76 -22.87 -8.38
C GLU A 179 -0.40 -23.51 -7.61
N VAL A 180 -1.53 -22.79 -7.50
CA VAL A 180 -2.72 -23.29 -6.78
C VAL A 180 -3.36 -24.46 -7.54
N ILE A 181 -3.41 -24.44 -8.88
CA ILE A 181 -3.93 -25.54 -9.71
C ILE A 181 -3.08 -26.80 -9.51
N PHE A 182 -1.75 -26.66 -9.51
CA PHE A 182 -0.86 -27.77 -9.20
C PHE A 182 -1.19 -28.42 -7.85
N VAL A 183 -1.36 -27.61 -6.82
CA VAL A 183 -1.70 -28.11 -5.48
C VAL A 183 -3.06 -28.80 -5.48
N ILE A 184 -4.06 -28.24 -6.18
CA ILE A 184 -5.37 -28.87 -6.33
C ILE A 184 -5.25 -30.23 -7.02
N ASP A 185 -4.47 -30.34 -8.10
CA ASP A 185 -4.27 -31.62 -8.80
C ASP A 185 -3.64 -32.66 -7.86
N LYS A 186 -2.65 -32.27 -7.05
CA LYS A 186 -2.06 -33.15 -6.04
C LYS A 186 -3.05 -33.55 -4.96
N ILE A 187 -3.90 -32.64 -4.55
CA ILE A 187 -5.00 -32.93 -3.60
C ILE A 187 -5.98 -33.93 -4.23
N CYS A 188 -6.37 -33.76 -5.48
CA CYS A 188 -7.24 -34.71 -6.18
C CYS A 188 -6.61 -36.09 -6.27
N GLU A 189 -5.29 -36.20 -6.54
CA GLU A 189 -4.56 -37.47 -6.52
C GLU A 189 -4.67 -38.15 -5.15
N LEU A 190 -4.51 -37.40 -4.04
CA LEU A 190 -4.63 -37.93 -2.68
C LEU A 190 -6.03 -38.40 -2.36
N LEU A 191 -7.05 -37.61 -2.71
CA LEU A 191 -8.46 -37.94 -2.49
C LEU A 191 -8.88 -39.21 -3.31
N ASN A 192 -8.39 -39.34 -4.54
CA ASN A 192 -8.60 -40.53 -5.38
C ASN A 192 -7.91 -41.77 -4.78
N ASN A 193 -6.84 -41.59 -4.03
CA ASN A 193 -6.18 -42.65 -3.24
C ASN A 193 -6.83 -42.90 -1.88
N ASN A 194 -8.06 -42.39 -1.63
CA ASN A 194 -8.81 -42.52 -0.39
C ASN A 194 -8.13 -41.90 0.85
N ILE A 195 -7.29 -40.91 0.68
CA ILE A 195 -6.77 -40.15 1.82
C ILE A 195 -7.87 -39.26 2.38
N ASP A 196 -8.05 -39.28 3.71
CA ASP A 196 -9.02 -38.45 4.39
C ASP A 196 -8.72 -36.96 4.18
N ILE A 197 -9.71 -36.19 3.71
CA ILE A 197 -9.62 -34.77 3.48
C ILE A 197 -9.15 -33.99 4.72
N ASN A 198 -9.46 -34.48 5.92
CA ASN A 198 -9.01 -33.88 7.17
C ASN A 198 -7.50 -34.04 7.44
N LYS A 199 -6.81 -34.93 6.71
CA LYS A 199 -5.36 -35.10 6.77
C LYS A 199 -4.61 -34.18 5.80
N ILE A 200 -5.34 -33.48 4.94
CA ILE A 200 -4.77 -32.55 3.98
C ILE A 200 -4.76 -31.13 4.58
N LYS A 201 -3.61 -30.49 4.55
CA LYS A 201 -3.37 -29.16 5.13
C LYS A 201 -2.69 -28.25 4.09
N ILE A 202 -3.01 -26.96 4.15
CA ILE A 202 -2.42 -25.97 3.26
C ILE A 202 -1.87 -24.83 4.10
N ILE A 203 -0.62 -24.43 3.82
CA ILE A 203 0.03 -23.26 4.41
C ILE A 203 0.17 -22.20 3.33
N ILE A 204 -0.37 -21.00 3.56
CA ILE A 204 -0.38 -19.91 2.60
C ILE A 204 -0.16 -18.55 3.27
N SER A 205 0.29 -17.57 2.50
CA SER A 205 0.20 -16.16 2.85
C SER A 205 -1.19 -15.58 2.50
N ASN A 206 -1.50 -14.40 3.04
CA ASN A 206 -2.82 -13.78 2.86
C ASN A 206 -3.19 -13.48 1.39
N GLU A 207 -2.21 -13.27 0.52
CA GLU A 207 -2.40 -13.00 -0.90
C GLU A 207 -3.01 -14.16 -1.67
N TYR A 208 -2.85 -15.40 -1.18
CA TYR A 208 -3.41 -16.61 -1.80
C TYR A 208 -4.90 -16.83 -1.51
N ASN A 209 -5.46 -16.15 -0.50
CA ASN A 209 -6.82 -16.44 -0.03
C ASN A 209 -7.88 -16.38 -1.14
N GLU A 210 -7.87 -15.32 -1.96
CA GLU A 210 -8.88 -15.12 -3.00
C GLU A 210 -8.78 -16.18 -4.10
N VAL A 211 -7.56 -16.47 -4.57
CA VAL A 211 -7.29 -17.43 -5.63
C VAL A 211 -7.66 -18.84 -5.18
N ILE A 212 -7.27 -19.24 -3.99
CA ILE A 212 -7.65 -20.54 -3.40
C ILE A 212 -9.15 -20.67 -3.34
N TYR A 213 -9.87 -19.68 -2.83
CA TYR A 213 -11.32 -19.70 -2.77
C TYR A 213 -11.97 -19.93 -4.11
N ARG A 214 -11.56 -19.16 -5.10
CA ARG A 214 -12.08 -19.22 -6.45
C ARG A 214 -11.84 -20.59 -7.08
N LEU A 215 -10.60 -21.08 -7.04
CA LEU A 215 -10.21 -22.33 -7.70
C LEU A 215 -10.79 -23.56 -6.97
N PHE A 216 -10.71 -23.61 -5.63
CA PHE A 216 -11.29 -24.72 -4.87
C PHE A 216 -12.81 -24.86 -5.09
N LYS A 217 -13.51 -23.73 -5.24
CA LYS A 217 -14.93 -23.74 -5.61
C LYS A 217 -15.16 -24.31 -7.00
N ILE A 218 -14.31 -24.01 -7.98
CA ILE A 218 -14.40 -24.55 -9.36
C ILE A 218 -14.19 -26.07 -9.35
N TYR A 219 -13.30 -26.57 -8.52
CA TYR A 219 -13.02 -28.00 -8.38
C TYR A 219 -13.98 -28.73 -7.40
N ASN A 220 -14.91 -28.02 -6.78
CA ASN A 220 -15.83 -28.53 -5.74
C ASN A 220 -15.12 -29.18 -4.55
N ILE A 221 -13.93 -28.70 -4.19
CA ILE A 221 -13.19 -29.19 -3.03
C ILE A 221 -13.54 -28.28 -1.83
N PRO A 222 -14.10 -28.85 -0.75
CA PRO A 222 -14.41 -28.06 0.43
C PRO A 222 -13.14 -27.62 1.15
N ILE A 223 -13.06 -26.33 1.45
CA ILE A 223 -11.98 -25.72 2.20
C ILE A 223 -12.53 -24.95 3.39
N SER A 224 -11.88 -25.11 4.55
CA SER A 224 -12.24 -24.38 5.75
C SER A 224 -11.93 -22.90 5.57
N ILE A 225 -12.98 -22.09 5.58
CA ILE A 225 -12.88 -20.65 5.33
C ILE A 225 -12.22 -19.98 6.52
N LYS A 226 -11.34 -19.01 6.23
CA LYS A 226 -10.83 -18.09 7.25
C LYS A 226 -12.01 -17.41 7.94
N LYS A 227 -12.01 -17.43 9.28
CA LYS A 227 -13.04 -16.83 10.13
C LYS A 227 -13.44 -15.45 9.62
N ARG A 228 -14.73 -15.24 9.37
CA ARG A 228 -15.25 -13.90 9.10
C ARG A 228 -15.41 -13.16 10.41
N SER A 229 -14.83 -11.97 10.55
CA SER A 229 -15.08 -11.15 11.73
C SER A 229 -16.54 -10.67 11.75
N ILE A 230 -17.08 -10.53 12.94
CA ILE A 230 -18.44 -10.01 13.14
C ILE A 230 -18.57 -8.61 12.54
N TYR A 231 -17.50 -7.81 12.54
CA TYR A 231 -17.44 -6.49 11.91
C TYR A 231 -17.82 -6.50 10.42
N SER A 232 -17.56 -7.60 9.70
CA SER A 232 -17.86 -7.72 8.25
C SER A 232 -19.35 -7.84 7.95
N ILE A 233 -20.19 -8.07 8.95
CA ILE A 233 -21.63 -8.30 8.80
C ILE A 233 -22.36 -6.97 8.58
N ARG A 234 -23.26 -6.93 7.59
CA ARG A 234 -23.94 -5.69 7.19
C ARG A 234 -24.73 -5.01 8.32
N TYR A 235 -25.38 -5.80 9.20
CA TYR A 235 -26.13 -5.15 10.30
C TYR A 235 -25.23 -4.57 11.38
N VAL A 236 -24.02 -5.08 11.57
CA VAL A 236 -23.06 -4.52 12.54
C VAL A 236 -22.70 -3.09 12.16
N LYS A 237 -22.59 -2.80 10.87
CA LYS A 237 -22.39 -1.42 10.40
C LYS A 237 -23.56 -0.50 10.74
N LYS A 238 -24.79 -1.02 10.73
CA LYS A 238 -25.98 -0.26 11.16
C LYS A 238 -25.92 0.06 12.66
N ILE A 239 -25.55 -0.93 13.49
CA ILE A 239 -25.39 -0.76 14.93
C ILE A 239 -24.31 0.29 15.23
N LEU A 240 -23.17 0.24 14.56
CA LEU A 240 -22.07 1.19 14.74
C LEU A 240 -22.42 2.62 14.33
N ASN A 241 -23.38 2.79 13.41
CA ASN A 241 -23.86 4.12 13.04
C ASN A 241 -24.89 4.68 14.01
N ASN A 242 -25.40 3.88 14.95
CA ASN A 242 -26.48 4.26 15.87
C ASN A 242 -26.28 3.61 17.24
N LEU A 243 -25.13 3.87 17.86
CA LEU A 243 -24.73 3.27 19.15
C LEU A 243 -25.62 3.70 20.33
N ASN A 244 -26.43 4.74 20.18
CA ASN A 244 -27.39 5.18 21.21
C ASN A 244 -28.70 4.38 21.21
N ASP A 245 -29.00 3.61 20.14
CA ASP A 245 -30.21 2.77 20.03
C ASP A 245 -29.87 1.28 19.81
N ILE A 246 -28.86 0.82 20.54
CA ILE A 246 -28.30 -0.53 20.39
C ILE A 246 -29.34 -1.60 20.70
N GLU A 247 -30.18 -1.42 21.73
CA GLU A 247 -31.11 -2.46 22.18
C GLU A 247 -32.16 -2.80 21.12
N SER A 248 -32.69 -1.80 20.41
CA SER A 248 -33.65 -2.04 19.35
C SER A 248 -33.00 -2.75 18.17
N LEU A 249 -31.80 -2.34 17.78
CA LEU A 249 -31.07 -2.88 16.64
C LEU A 249 -30.56 -4.31 16.88
N ILE A 250 -30.20 -4.66 18.13
CA ILE A 250 -29.82 -6.03 18.49
C ILE A 250 -31.02 -6.97 18.46
N ASN A 251 -32.21 -6.47 18.80
CA ASN A 251 -33.42 -7.30 18.76
C ASN A 251 -33.83 -7.72 17.34
N ASP A 252 -33.43 -6.96 16.33
CA ASP A 252 -33.66 -7.27 14.92
C ASP A 252 -32.73 -8.38 14.38
N ILE A 253 -31.73 -8.83 15.15
CA ILE A 253 -30.82 -9.89 14.74
C ILE A 253 -31.45 -11.26 14.97
N ASN A 254 -31.69 -12.00 13.88
CA ASN A 254 -32.30 -13.35 13.94
C ASN A 254 -31.30 -14.44 14.38
N ASP A 255 -29.99 -14.24 14.16
CA ASP A 255 -28.95 -15.20 14.53
C ASP A 255 -28.56 -15.03 16.00
N THR A 256 -28.92 -16.01 16.83
CA THR A 256 -28.70 -16.01 18.27
C THR A 256 -27.21 -15.98 18.64
N SER A 257 -26.35 -16.71 17.90
CA SER A 257 -24.89 -16.75 18.15
C SER A 257 -24.23 -15.39 17.90
N ILE A 258 -24.60 -14.74 16.78
CA ILE A 258 -24.11 -13.40 16.46
C ILE A 258 -24.62 -12.39 17.49
N LYS A 259 -25.91 -12.49 17.86
CA LYS A 259 -26.52 -11.62 18.87
C LYS A 259 -25.79 -11.71 20.20
N GLU A 260 -25.55 -12.92 20.72
CA GLU A 260 -24.83 -13.14 21.98
C GLU A 260 -23.40 -12.54 21.94
N LYS A 261 -22.67 -12.76 20.86
CA LYS A 261 -21.31 -12.22 20.69
C LYS A 261 -21.30 -10.68 20.71
N ILE A 262 -22.26 -10.03 20.05
CA ILE A 262 -22.38 -8.57 20.02
C ILE A 262 -22.77 -8.04 21.42
N VAL A 263 -23.76 -8.67 22.07
CA VAL A 263 -24.17 -8.29 23.44
C VAL A 263 -23.00 -8.38 24.42
N ASN A 264 -22.23 -9.47 24.35
CA ASN A 264 -21.06 -9.66 25.20
C ASN A 264 -20.00 -8.57 24.98
N ILE A 265 -19.74 -8.19 23.72
CA ILE A 265 -18.80 -7.10 23.41
C ILE A 265 -19.32 -5.78 24.01
N ILE A 266 -20.59 -5.46 23.83
CA ILE A 266 -21.15 -4.19 24.33
C ILE A 266 -21.16 -4.16 25.86
N ASN A 267 -21.44 -5.28 26.52
CA ASN A 267 -21.44 -5.40 27.97
C ASN A 267 -20.05 -5.17 28.57
N ASN A 268 -18.96 -5.46 27.84
CA ASN A 268 -17.60 -5.13 28.28
C ASN A 268 -17.38 -3.62 28.47
N TYR A 269 -18.25 -2.78 27.93
CA TYR A 269 -18.21 -1.33 27.99
C TYR A 269 -19.33 -0.76 28.88
N SER A 270 -19.89 -1.54 29.79
CA SER A 270 -20.96 -1.10 30.73
C SER A 270 -20.52 0.04 31.68
N PHE A 271 -19.22 0.26 31.84
CA PHE A 271 -18.64 1.33 32.63
C PHE A 271 -18.78 2.74 32.05
N ILE A 272 -19.28 2.87 30.80
CA ILE A 272 -19.53 4.13 30.09
C ILE A 272 -20.96 4.12 29.57
N ASP A 273 -21.72 5.19 29.84
CA ASP A 273 -23.09 5.34 29.35
C ASP A 273 -23.12 5.69 27.87
N ASN A 274 -22.33 6.68 27.45
CA ASN A 274 -22.23 7.11 26.05
C ASN A 274 -21.29 6.18 25.25
N LYS A 275 -21.84 5.24 24.49
CA LYS A 275 -21.08 4.25 23.72
C LYS A 275 -20.31 4.85 22.53
N GLU A 276 -20.63 6.06 22.09
CA GLU A 276 -19.84 6.72 21.04
C GLU A 276 -18.40 7.04 21.50
N GLU A 277 -18.18 7.28 22.80
CA GLU A 277 -16.83 7.52 23.35
C GLU A 277 -15.91 6.29 23.26
N VAL A 278 -16.48 5.09 23.22
CA VAL A 278 -15.75 3.81 23.15
C VAL A 278 -15.93 3.10 21.79
N LYS A 279 -16.43 3.80 20.80
CA LYS A 279 -16.72 3.26 19.46
C LYS A 279 -15.51 2.60 18.80
N GLU A 280 -14.32 3.21 18.90
CA GLU A 280 -13.07 2.66 18.35
C GLU A 280 -12.73 1.30 19.00
N LEU A 281 -12.92 1.19 20.31
CA LEU A 281 -12.71 -0.04 21.08
C LEU A 281 -13.73 -1.13 20.69
N ILE A 282 -15.01 -0.77 20.59
CA ILE A 282 -16.06 -1.68 20.12
C ILE A 282 -15.76 -2.18 18.70
N ILE A 283 -15.35 -1.31 17.80
CA ILE A 283 -14.93 -1.67 16.43
C ILE A 283 -13.77 -2.65 16.46
N ASN A 284 -12.76 -2.42 17.30
CA ASN A 284 -11.63 -3.31 17.45
C ASN A 284 -12.06 -4.70 17.94
N ASP A 285 -12.89 -4.78 18.96
CA ASP A 285 -13.39 -6.05 19.49
C ASP A 285 -14.24 -6.78 18.46
N LEU A 286 -15.10 -6.10 17.70
CA LEU A 286 -15.88 -6.68 16.60
C LEU A 286 -14.98 -7.19 15.46
N LYS A 287 -13.87 -6.53 15.16
CA LYS A 287 -12.88 -7.00 14.17
C LYS A 287 -12.15 -8.25 14.63
N ASN A 288 -11.91 -8.38 15.94
CA ASN A 288 -11.19 -9.49 16.55
C ASN A 288 -12.09 -10.63 17.01
N THR A 289 -13.43 -10.46 16.98
CA THR A 289 -14.40 -11.50 17.26
C THR A 289 -14.89 -12.12 15.96
N TYR A 290 -14.79 -13.44 15.85
CA TYR A 290 -15.08 -14.18 14.62
C TYR A 290 -16.36 -15.01 14.76
N LEU A 291 -16.99 -15.29 13.61
CA LEU A 291 -18.07 -16.29 13.52
C LEU A 291 -17.51 -17.67 13.81
N ASP A 292 -18.39 -18.58 14.22
CA ASP A 292 -18.01 -19.98 14.46
C ASP A 292 -17.47 -20.61 13.18
N GLU A 293 -16.47 -21.48 13.32
CA GLU A 293 -15.84 -22.14 12.17
C GLU A 293 -16.78 -23.17 11.58
N ASP A 294 -16.94 -23.12 10.27
CA ASP A 294 -17.37 -24.29 9.51
C ASP A 294 -16.12 -25.19 9.34
N ASN A 295 -16.01 -26.20 10.22
CA ASN A 295 -14.84 -27.08 10.29
C ASN A 295 -14.83 -28.17 9.21
N THR A 296 -15.57 -27.97 8.12
CA THR A 296 -15.64 -28.92 7.01
C THR A 296 -14.60 -28.60 5.93
N GLY A 297 -13.84 -29.63 5.53
CA GLY A 297 -12.90 -29.54 4.43
C GLY A 297 -11.44 -29.31 4.83
N ILE A 298 -10.62 -28.97 3.83
CA ILE A 298 -9.19 -28.78 3.96
C ILE A 298 -8.89 -27.54 4.81
N LYS A 299 -8.02 -27.68 5.79
CA LYS A 299 -7.67 -26.59 6.70
C LYS A 299 -6.52 -25.74 6.17
N ILE A 300 -6.70 -24.44 6.23
CA ILE A 300 -5.61 -23.46 6.06
C ILE A 300 -4.89 -23.34 7.40
N CYS A 301 -3.61 -23.66 7.41
CA CYS A 301 -2.73 -23.69 8.57
C CYS A 301 -1.63 -22.64 8.51
N ASN A 302 -0.98 -22.42 9.65
CA ASN A 302 0.26 -21.65 9.73
C ASN A 302 1.47 -22.61 9.79
N ILE A 303 2.64 -22.17 9.34
CA ILE A 303 3.89 -22.96 9.43
C ILE A 303 4.26 -23.28 10.88
N ASN A 304 3.74 -22.51 11.82
CA ASN A 304 3.93 -22.69 13.24
C ASN A 304 2.99 -23.74 13.86
N ASP A 305 2.01 -24.25 13.09
CA ASP A 305 1.07 -25.23 13.59
C ASP A 305 1.72 -26.62 13.73
N TYR A 306 1.10 -27.46 14.53
CA TYR A 306 1.55 -28.84 14.70
C TYR A 306 0.90 -29.74 13.63
N PHE A 307 1.72 -30.49 12.92
CA PHE A 307 1.31 -31.48 11.93
C PHE A 307 1.56 -32.90 12.45
N GLU A 308 0.68 -33.82 12.12
CA GLU A 308 0.82 -35.24 12.44
C GLU A 308 1.65 -35.94 11.34
N ASP A 309 2.24 -37.10 11.68
CA ASP A 309 3.12 -37.82 10.75
C ASP A 309 2.42 -38.30 9.47
N ASP A 310 1.09 -38.46 9.52
CA ASP A 310 0.20 -38.85 8.42
C ASP A 310 -0.55 -37.67 7.77
N ASP A 311 -0.26 -36.42 8.17
CA ASP A 311 -0.76 -35.25 7.48
C ASP A 311 -0.01 -35.03 6.16
N TYR A 312 -0.75 -34.60 5.12
CA TYR A 312 -0.22 -34.14 3.83
C TYR A 312 -0.26 -32.64 3.78
N VAL A 313 0.89 -32.00 3.75
CA VAL A 313 1.00 -30.54 3.89
C VAL A 313 1.51 -29.91 2.60
N PHE A 314 0.79 -28.92 2.11
CA PHE A 314 1.17 -28.10 0.97
C PHE A 314 1.58 -26.71 1.44
N LEU A 315 2.82 -26.32 1.21
CA LEU A 315 3.36 -25.00 1.51
C LEU A 315 3.48 -24.18 0.22
N LEU A 316 2.58 -23.25 0.02
CA LEU A 316 2.55 -22.35 -1.15
C LEU A 316 3.20 -21.01 -0.82
N GLY A 317 3.71 -20.36 -1.86
CA GLY A 317 4.33 -19.04 -1.71
C GLY A 317 5.64 -19.08 -0.93
N PHE A 318 6.48 -20.09 -1.15
CA PHE A 318 7.80 -20.20 -0.54
C PHE A 318 8.77 -19.17 -1.15
N ASN A 319 8.33 -17.91 -1.10
CA ASN A 319 9.07 -16.76 -1.58
C ASN A 319 9.78 -16.02 -0.43
N LYS A 320 10.88 -15.36 -0.75
CA LYS A 320 11.72 -14.64 0.22
C LYS A 320 10.96 -13.52 0.95
N GLU A 321 9.98 -12.96 0.30
CA GLU A 321 9.09 -11.90 0.81
C GLU A 321 8.13 -12.42 1.89
N ASN A 322 7.82 -13.73 1.86
CA ASN A 322 6.83 -14.37 2.71
C ASN A 322 7.44 -15.25 3.80
N ILE A 323 8.52 -16.00 3.49
CA ILE A 323 9.12 -17.01 4.35
C ILE A 323 10.65 -16.91 4.30
N PRO A 324 11.32 -16.66 5.46
CA PRO A 324 10.74 -16.49 6.79
C PRO A 324 10.14 -15.11 7.00
N PHE A 325 9.31 -14.96 8.05
CA PHE A 325 8.87 -13.64 8.48
C PHE A 325 10.07 -12.79 8.92
N LEU A 326 10.13 -11.53 8.49
CA LEU A 326 11.22 -10.62 8.81
C LEU A 326 10.79 -9.59 9.86
N HIS A 327 11.41 -9.66 11.02
CA HIS A 327 11.32 -8.63 12.06
C HIS A 327 12.08 -7.39 11.62
N LYS A 328 11.43 -6.21 11.72
CA LYS A 328 12.02 -4.92 11.38
C LYS A 328 12.23 -4.10 12.65
N ASP A 329 13.21 -3.19 12.61
CA ASP A 329 13.44 -2.22 13.70
C ASP A 329 12.42 -1.07 13.63
N ASN A 330 11.14 -1.41 13.86
CA ASN A 330 10.01 -0.47 13.82
C ASN A 330 9.08 -0.57 15.05
N GLU A 331 9.55 -1.22 16.10
CA GLU A 331 8.84 -1.31 17.38
C GLU A 331 9.06 -0.05 18.24
N TYR A 332 8.39 0.02 19.38
CA TYR A 332 8.50 1.16 20.30
C TYR A 332 9.95 1.45 20.71
N PHE A 333 10.67 0.41 21.12
CA PHE A 333 12.11 0.49 21.36
C PHE A 333 12.88 0.04 20.10
N SER A 334 13.81 0.88 19.66
CA SER A 334 14.74 0.55 18.59
C SER A 334 15.71 -0.57 19.01
N ASP A 335 16.34 -1.22 18.05
CA ASP A 335 17.31 -2.27 18.31
C ASP A 335 18.48 -1.82 19.23
N LYS A 336 18.88 -0.56 19.12
CA LYS A 336 19.88 0.04 20.02
C LYS A 336 19.38 0.11 21.46
N GLU A 337 18.14 0.53 21.64
CA GLU A 337 17.50 0.61 22.96
C GLU A 337 17.26 -0.78 23.56
N LYS A 338 16.80 -1.74 22.75
CA LYS A 338 16.63 -3.15 23.14
C LYS A 338 17.95 -3.78 23.61
N ALA A 339 19.07 -3.50 22.94
CA ALA A 339 20.39 -3.99 23.33
C ALA A 339 20.78 -3.44 24.72
N ILE A 340 20.50 -2.19 25.05
CA ILE A 340 20.75 -1.59 26.38
C ILE A 340 19.86 -2.25 27.46
N LEU A 341 18.61 -2.54 27.10
CA LEU A 341 17.65 -3.22 27.98
C LEU A 341 17.99 -4.72 28.16
N GLY A 342 18.90 -5.26 27.37
CA GLY A 342 19.26 -6.69 27.38
C GLY A 342 18.23 -7.57 26.63
N TYR A 343 17.39 -7.01 25.78
CA TYR A 343 16.39 -7.72 24.98
C TYR A 343 16.92 -8.10 23.60
N ASP A 344 16.19 -8.96 22.92
CA ASP A 344 16.56 -9.42 21.59
C ASP A 344 16.27 -8.36 20.53
N THR A 345 17.26 -8.12 19.68
CA THR A 345 17.15 -7.21 18.54
C THR A 345 16.44 -7.88 17.37
N SER A 346 15.96 -7.11 16.41
CA SER A 346 15.35 -7.61 15.17
C SER A 346 16.25 -8.62 14.45
N ASN A 347 17.57 -8.38 14.44
CA ASN A 347 18.54 -9.30 13.84
C ASN A 347 18.58 -10.65 14.57
N THR A 348 18.59 -10.65 15.92
CA THR A 348 18.55 -11.89 16.72
C THR A 348 17.27 -12.67 16.46
N LEU A 349 16.13 -11.98 16.45
CA LEU A 349 14.83 -12.57 16.15
C LEU A 349 14.80 -13.19 14.73
N ASN A 350 15.33 -12.49 13.73
CA ASN A 350 15.40 -12.98 12.35
C ASN A 350 16.26 -14.25 12.21
N ILE A 351 17.39 -14.33 12.94
CA ILE A 351 18.22 -15.54 12.94
C ILE A 351 17.46 -16.72 13.55
N ASN A 352 16.80 -16.50 14.68
CA ASN A 352 16.02 -17.54 15.36
C ASN A 352 14.80 -17.98 14.54
N GLU A 353 14.11 -17.04 13.89
CA GLU A 353 13.00 -17.33 12.99
C GLU A 353 13.44 -18.24 11.83
N LYS A 354 14.55 -17.91 11.17
CA LYS A 354 15.12 -18.78 10.12
C LYS A 354 15.38 -20.21 10.61
N ILE A 355 16.03 -20.35 11.76
CA ILE A 355 16.33 -21.65 12.35
C ILE A 355 15.05 -22.42 12.70
N SER A 356 14.08 -21.73 13.27
CA SER A 356 12.78 -22.27 13.65
C SER A 356 11.99 -22.78 12.44
N VAL A 357 11.87 -21.96 11.40
CA VAL A 357 11.17 -22.32 10.17
C VAL A 357 11.84 -23.51 9.47
N ILE A 358 13.17 -23.54 9.36
CA ILE A 358 13.91 -24.68 8.78
C ILE A 358 13.60 -25.97 9.55
N ARG A 359 13.67 -25.95 10.89
CA ARG A 359 13.37 -27.12 11.72
C ARG A 359 11.94 -27.64 11.52
N ARG A 360 10.97 -26.72 11.43
CA ARG A 360 9.56 -27.07 11.22
C ARG A 360 9.31 -27.64 9.85
N ILE A 361 9.89 -27.08 8.81
CA ILE A 361 9.82 -27.59 7.44
C ILE A 361 10.35 -29.03 7.39
N HIS A 362 11.53 -29.28 7.95
CA HIS A 362 12.10 -30.64 7.98
C HIS A 362 11.38 -31.62 8.92
N ASN A 363 10.53 -31.13 9.83
CA ASN A 363 9.73 -31.97 10.71
C ASN A 363 8.46 -32.55 10.06
N ILE A 364 8.01 -31.99 8.93
CA ILE A 364 6.81 -32.43 8.23
C ILE A 364 7.16 -33.59 7.31
N ASN A 365 6.51 -34.73 7.51
CA ASN A 365 6.81 -35.97 6.79
C ASN A 365 6.40 -35.88 5.30
N ASN A 366 5.14 -35.54 5.02
CA ASN A 366 4.61 -35.46 3.65
C ASN A 366 4.44 -33.98 3.26
N LEU A 367 5.52 -33.30 2.94
CA LEU A 367 5.55 -31.89 2.59
C LEU A 367 5.78 -31.68 1.09
N THR A 368 4.90 -30.90 0.47
CA THR A 368 5.08 -30.39 -0.89
C THR A 368 5.25 -28.87 -0.81
N ILE A 369 6.34 -28.35 -1.41
CA ILE A 369 6.66 -26.91 -1.38
C ILE A 369 6.58 -26.35 -2.79
N SER A 370 5.96 -25.17 -2.93
CA SER A 370 5.87 -24.46 -4.19
C SER A 370 6.05 -22.94 -4.02
N TYR A 371 6.39 -22.25 -5.10
CA TYR A 371 6.51 -20.79 -5.15
C TYR A 371 6.22 -20.24 -6.54
N LYS A 372 5.87 -18.94 -6.59
CA LYS A 372 5.62 -18.21 -7.83
C LYS A 372 6.77 -17.26 -8.17
N LEU A 373 6.93 -16.94 -9.47
CA LEU A 373 7.93 -15.98 -9.95
C LEU A 373 7.35 -14.57 -10.16
N TYR A 374 6.09 -14.48 -10.56
CA TYR A 374 5.49 -13.22 -10.99
C TYR A 374 4.10 -12.99 -10.37
N ASP A 375 3.78 -11.74 -10.19
CA ASP A 375 2.44 -11.23 -9.96
C ASP A 375 2.33 -9.90 -10.68
N ASN A 376 1.23 -9.63 -11.37
CA ASN A 376 0.92 -8.47 -12.21
C ASN A 376 2.05 -7.46 -12.52
N ASN A 377 2.75 -6.96 -11.50
CA ASN A 377 3.81 -5.94 -11.63
C ASN A 377 5.08 -6.25 -10.84
N ASN A 378 5.09 -7.35 -10.09
CA ASN A 378 6.20 -7.70 -9.20
C ASN A 378 6.85 -9.02 -9.62
N THR A 379 8.16 -9.10 -9.43
CA THR A 379 8.92 -10.35 -9.50
C THR A 379 9.22 -10.84 -8.11
N TYR A 380 9.15 -12.15 -7.91
CA TYR A 380 9.40 -12.81 -6.64
C TYR A 380 10.58 -13.75 -6.75
N THR A 381 11.28 -13.93 -5.66
CA THR A 381 12.40 -14.87 -5.58
C THR A 381 12.10 -15.97 -4.58
N ARG A 382 12.64 -17.16 -4.83
CA ARG A 382 12.55 -18.29 -3.92
C ARG A 382 13.20 -17.94 -2.57
N SER A 383 12.65 -18.46 -1.47
CA SER A 383 13.27 -18.36 -0.15
C SER A 383 14.64 -19.07 -0.09
N ASP A 384 15.60 -18.42 0.56
CA ASP A 384 16.97 -18.93 0.71
C ASP A 384 17.12 -20.04 1.78
N LEU A 385 16.01 -20.41 2.45
CA LEU A 385 16.05 -21.37 3.57
C LEU A 385 16.45 -22.79 3.16
N LEU A 386 16.21 -23.17 1.91
CA LEU A 386 16.52 -24.47 1.35
C LEU A 386 17.39 -24.32 0.09
N PRO A 387 18.70 -24.08 0.23
CA PRO A 387 19.57 -23.78 -0.92
C PRO A 387 19.84 -24.97 -1.83
N SER A 388 19.85 -26.19 -1.30
CA SER A 388 20.33 -27.42 -1.99
C SER A 388 19.17 -28.33 -2.38
N VAL A 389 18.15 -27.80 -3.07
CA VAL A 389 16.98 -28.56 -3.53
C VAL A 389 16.83 -28.45 -5.04
N ASN A 390 16.27 -29.49 -5.67
CA ASN A 390 15.95 -29.46 -7.10
C ASN A 390 14.72 -28.58 -7.35
N ILE A 391 14.77 -27.80 -8.41
CA ILE A 391 13.63 -26.98 -8.85
C ILE A 391 12.94 -27.75 -9.99
N ILE A 392 11.64 -27.95 -9.86
CA ILE A 392 10.80 -28.58 -10.86
C ILE A 392 9.86 -27.52 -11.44
N ASN A 393 9.92 -27.27 -12.73
CA ASN A 393 9.14 -26.26 -13.45
C ASN A 393 8.40 -26.80 -14.67
N ASP A 394 8.42 -28.12 -14.91
CA ASP A 394 7.83 -28.81 -16.06
C ASP A 394 6.51 -29.53 -15.73
N TYR A 395 5.78 -29.06 -14.74
CA TYR A 395 4.52 -29.66 -14.32
C TYR A 395 3.46 -29.57 -15.42
N LYS A 396 2.82 -30.71 -15.72
CA LYS A 396 1.66 -30.80 -16.62
C LYS A 396 0.37 -30.96 -15.86
N HIS A 397 -0.59 -30.11 -16.15
CA HIS A 397 -1.92 -30.13 -15.56
C HIS A 397 -2.69 -31.41 -15.91
N SER A 398 -3.48 -31.91 -14.97
CA SER A 398 -4.38 -33.05 -15.14
C SER A 398 -5.79 -32.63 -15.56
N TYR A 399 -6.19 -32.97 -16.78
CA TYR A 399 -7.53 -32.65 -17.31
C TYR A 399 -8.65 -33.57 -16.82
N VAL A 400 -8.39 -34.41 -15.80
CA VAL A 400 -9.40 -35.35 -15.27
C VAL A 400 -10.24 -34.74 -14.14
N ASN A 401 -9.72 -33.72 -13.47
CA ASN A 401 -10.20 -33.29 -12.15
C ASN A 401 -11.39 -32.32 -12.17
N SER A 402 -11.56 -31.51 -13.24
CA SER A 402 -12.64 -30.52 -13.29
C SER A 402 -13.03 -30.18 -14.73
N ASP A 403 -14.24 -30.56 -15.12
CA ASP A 403 -14.83 -30.21 -16.42
C ASP A 403 -14.94 -28.68 -16.62
N MET A 404 -15.30 -27.96 -15.58
CA MET A 404 -15.39 -26.49 -15.63
C MET A 404 -14.02 -25.85 -15.85
N MET A 405 -12.98 -26.34 -15.18
CA MET A 405 -11.63 -25.82 -15.36
C MET A 405 -11.07 -26.15 -16.74
N ASN A 406 -11.36 -27.34 -17.26
CA ASN A 406 -10.97 -27.74 -18.61
C ASN A 406 -11.58 -26.81 -19.68
N LYS A 407 -12.84 -26.41 -19.51
CA LYS A 407 -13.47 -25.41 -20.38
C LYS A 407 -12.79 -24.05 -20.31
N ILE A 408 -12.38 -23.61 -19.11
CA ILE A 408 -11.61 -22.38 -18.93
C ILE A 408 -10.28 -22.48 -19.64
N PHE A 409 -9.53 -23.55 -19.47
CA PHE A 409 -8.26 -23.77 -20.18
C PHE A 409 -8.43 -23.82 -21.69
N PHE A 410 -9.47 -24.50 -22.15
CA PHE A 410 -9.76 -24.56 -23.58
C PHE A 410 -9.96 -23.16 -24.18
N ILE A 411 -10.75 -22.31 -23.52
CA ILE A 411 -10.95 -20.92 -23.98
C ILE A 411 -9.66 -20.12 -23.94
N GLN A 412 -8.84 -20.24 -22.89
CA GLN A 412 -7.55 -19.56 -22.77
C GLN A 412 -6.59 -19.98 -23.87
N LYS A 413 -6.50 -21.28 -24.17
CA LYS A 413 -5.64 -21.82 -25.22
C LYS A 413 -6.12 -21.42 -26.62
N LEU A 414 -7.44 -21.36 -26.83
CA LEU A 414 -8.02 -20.81 -28.07
C LEU A 414 -7.70 -19.31 -28.21
N ASP A 415 -7.78 -18.55 -27.14
CA ASP A 415 -7.38 -17.14 -27.14
C ASP A 415 -5.89 -16.97 -27.51
N ASN A 416 -5.01 -17.81 -26.95
CA ASN A 416 -3.57 -17.79 -27.26
C ASN A 416 -3.33 -18.10 -28.73
N LEU A 417 -4.02 -19.09 -29.27
CA LEU A 417 -3.89 -19.42 -30.70
C LEU A 417 -4.41 -18.29 -31.59
N VAL A 418 -5.58 -17.74 -31.28
CA VAL A 418 -6.23 -16.76 -32.18
C VAL A 418 -5.60 -15.38 -32.07
N LYS A 419 -5.14 -14.96 -30.88
CA LYS A 419 -4.58 -13.61 -30.64
C LYS A 419 -3.09 -13.55 -30.91
N TYR A 420 -2.35 -14.59 -30.52
CA TYR A 420 -0.89 -14.58 -30.54
C TYR A 420 -0.26 -15.61 -31.46
N ASN A 421 -1.09 -16.43 -32.14
CA ASN A 421 -0.65 -17.55 -32.97
C ASN A 421 0.22 -18.57 -32.20
N ILE A 422 -0.04 -18.74 -30.92
CA ILE A 422 0.62 -19.73 -30.05
C ILE A 422 -0.27 -20.95 -29.95
N LYS A 423 0.18 -22.08 -30.54
CA LYS A 423 -0.50 -23.37 -30.41
C LYS A 423 0.06 -24.11 -29.21
N ASP A 424 -0.79 -24.43 -28.27
CA ASP A 424 -0.49 -25.26 -27.12
C ASP A 424 -0.69 -26.74 -27.45
N ASP A 425 0.17 -27.62 -26.93
CA ASP A 425 0.16 -29.06 -27.25
C ASP A 425 -1.16 -29.74 -26.82
N ASP A 426 -1.78 -29.28 -25.77
CA ASP A 426 -3.02 -29.85 -25.20
C ASP A 426 -4.30 -29.33 -25.90
N LEU A 427 -4.16 -28.37 -26.83
CA LEU A 427 -5.32 -27.75 -27.48
C LEU A 427 -6.15 -28.74 -28.26
N ASP A 428 -5.48 -29.64 -29.00
CA ASP A 428 -6.16 -30.65 -29.83
C ASP A 428 -6.95 -31.65 -28.98
N LEU A 429 -6.42 -32.00 -27.78
CA LEU A 429 -7.12 -32.85 -26.81
C LEU A 429 -8.39 -32.17 -26.30
N LEU A 430 -8.29 -30.89 -25.91
CA LEU A 430 -9.44 -30.13 -25.40
C LEU A 430 -10.47 -29.89 -26.51
N TYR A 431 -10.04 -29.60 -27.73
CA TYR A 431 -10.92 -29.41 -28.89
C TYR A 431 -11.73 -30.67 -29.23
N SER A 432 -11.14 -31.85 -29.07
CA SER A 432 -11.85 -33.12 -29.33
C SER A 432 -12.91 -33.45 -28.27
N ASN A 433 -12.78 -32.91 -27.07
CA ASN A 433 -13.65 -33.23 -25.93
C ASN A 433 -14.70 -32.15 -25.62
N TYR A 434 -14.51 -30.92 -26.07
CA TYR A 434 -15.38 -29.78 -25.71
C TYR A 434 -15.85 -29.03 -26.96
N GLU A 435 -17.18 -28.91 -27.10
CA GLU A 435 -17.80 -27.96 -28.01
C GLU A 435 -18.13 -26.67 -27.29
N ILE A 436 -17.34 -25.62 -27.49
CA ILE A 436 -17.60 -24.31 -26.92
C ILE A 436 -17.81 -23.31 -28.06
N PRO A 437 -18.89 -22.52 -28.06
CA PRO A 437 -19.04 -21.44 -29.04
C PRO A 437 -18.02 -20.35 -28.75
N TYR A 438 -16.86 -20.47 -29.40
CA TYR A 438 -15.78 -19.50 -29.27
C TYR A 438 -16.12 -18.24 -30.06
N MET A 439 -16.29 -17.13 -29.39
CA MET A 439 -16.40 -15.83 -30.03
C MET A 439 -15.02 -15.16 -30.04
N LYS A 440 -14.47 -15.01 -31.27
CA LYS A 440 -13.21 -14.33 -31.43
C LYS A 440 -13.29 -12.91 -30.85
N TYR A 441 -12.54 -12.65 -29.81
CA TYR A 441 -12.30 -11.31 -29.32
C TYR A 441 -11.14 -10.71 -30.11
N ASP A 442 -11.44 -9.72 -30.96
CA ASP A 442 -10.44 -9.13 -31.86
C ASP A 442 -9.84 -7.82 -31.32
N ASN A 443 -10.23 -7.45 -30.08
CA ASN A 443 -9.81 -6.20 -29.44
C ASN A 443 -10.19 -4.94 -30.25
N SER A 444 -11.11 -5.07 -31.18
CA SER A 444 -11.65 -3.94 -31.90
C SER A 444 -12.91 -3.44 -31.23
N TYR A 445 -12.85 -2.24 -30.72
CA TYR A 445 -14.04 -1.56 -30.25
C TYR A 445 -14.80 -1.01 -31.46
N LYS A 446 -16.11 -1.26 -31.49
CA LYS A 446 -16.96 -0.69 -32.57
C LYS A 446 -16.91 0.83 -32.46
N LYS A 447 -16.78 1.49 -33.63
CA LYS A 447 -16.78 2.93 -33.72
C LYS A 447 -18.12 3.47 -33.14
N ILE A 448 -18.01 4.45 -32.28
CA ILE A 448 -19.18 5.07 -31.64
C ILE A 448 -19.89 5.94 -32.68
N ASP A 449 -21.22 5.93 -32.63
CA ASP A 449 -22.04 6.80 -33.44
C ASP A 449 -21.93 8.25 -32.96
N LYS A 450 -21.78 9.20 -33.90
CA LYS A 450 -21.58 10.62 -33.58
C LYS A 450 -22.77 11.23 -32.83
N ASP A 451 -23.99 10.87 -33.23
CA ASP A 451 -25.20 11.43 -32.59
C ASP A 451 -25.32 10.94 -31.16
N LYS A 452 -24.94 9.69 -30.88
CA LYS A 452 -24.84 9.16 -29.51
C LYS A 452 -23.78 9.89 -28.69
N LEU A 453 -22.61 10.15 -29.28
CA LEU A 453 -21.57 10.92 -28.59
C LEU A 453 -22.04 12.32 -28.27
N TYR A 454 -22.65 13.01 -29.21
CA TYR A 454 -23.14 14.39 -29.03
C TYR A 454 -24.26 14.46 -27.98
N SER A 455 -25.17 13.50 -28.00
CA SER A 455 -26.21 13.36 -26.97
C SER A 455 -25.61 13.09 -25.60
N TYR A 456 -24.62 12.19 -25.51
CA TYR A 456 -23.92 11.87 -24.26
C TYR A 456 -23.17 13.07 -23.68
N LEU A 457 -22.59 13.91 -24.54
CA LEU A 457 -21.90 15.14 -24.16
C LEU A 457 -22.83 16.32 -23.91
N ASP A 458 -24.14 16.16 -24.01
CA ASP A 458 -25.14 17.26 -23.93
C ASP A 458 -24.77 18.40 -24.90
N ASN A 459 -24.27 18.06 -26.08
CA ASN A 459 -23.82 19.03 -27.11
C ASN A 459 -22.75 20.02 -26.59
N LYS A 460 -21.98 19.64 -25.58
CA LYS A 460 -20.92 20.47 -24.99
C LYS A 460 -19.64 19.62 -24.80
N LEU A 461 -18.55 20.10 -25.34
CA LEU A 461 -17.22 19.50 -25.11
C LEU A 461 -16.33 20.50 -24.39
N MET A 462 -15.87 20.11 -23.20
CA MET A 462 -14.90 20.89 -22.44
C MET A 462 -13.58 20.15 -22.41
N LEU A 463 -12.51 20.81 -22.82
CA LEU A 463 -11.15 20.30 -22.82
C LEU A 463 -10.27 21.10 -21.88
N SER A 464 -9.27 20.44 -21.32
CA SER A 464 -8.23 21.04 -20.48
C SER A 464 -6.86 20.50 -20.90
N TYR A 465 -5.78 21.03 -20.32
CA TYR A 465 -4.45 20.49 -20.48
C TYR A 465 -4.41 18.97 -20.22
N THR A 466 -4.90 18.54 -19.06
CA THR A 466 -4.88 17.13 -18.67
C THR A 466 -5.68 16.23 -19.60
N SER A 467 -6.82 16.72 -20.07
CA SER A 467 -7.65 15.99 -21.03
C SER A 467 -6.96 15.86 -22.40
N LEU A 468 -6.31 16.92 -22.85
CA LEU A 468 -5.52 16.92 -24.10
C LEU A 468 -4.34 15.97 -24.02
N GLU A 469 -3.60 16.00 -22.92
CA GLU A 469 -2.47 15.10 -22.72
C GLU A 469 -2.90 13.63 -22.65
N ASN A 470 -4.03 13.33 -22.00
CA ASN A 470 -4.60 11.99 -22.02
C ASN A 470 -4.96 11.53 -23.43
N TYR A 471 -5.53 12.42 -24.26
CA TYR A 471 -5.86 12.13 -25.64
C TYR A 471 -4.62 11.77 -26.45
N TYR A 472 -3.55 12.57 -26.34
CA TYR A 472 -2.30 12.34 -27.08
C TYR A 472 -1.48 11.19 -26.52
N LYS A 473 -1.58 10.86 -25.25
CA LYS A 473 -0.99 9.63 -24.72
C LYS A 473 -1.64 8.38 -25.31
N CYS A 474 -2.96 8.34 -25.31
CA CYS A 474 -3.75 7.27 -25.94
C CYS A 474 -5.21 7.70 -26.05
N LYS A 475 -5.77 7.70 -27.25
CA LYS A 475 -7.14 8.12 -27.51
C LYS A 475 -8.17 7.28 -26.75
N PHE A 476 -7.91 5.98 -26.59
CA PHE A 476 -8.78 5.10 -25.82
C PHE A 476 -8.75 5.42 -24.32
N ARG A 477 -7.57 5.76 -23.77
CA ARG A 477 -7.46 6.25 -22.40
C ARG A 477 -8.29 7.51 -22.18
N TYR A 478 -8.22 8.45 -23.11
CA TYR A 478 -9.06 9.65 -23.07
C TYR A 478 -10.54 9.30 -23.06
N TYR A 479 -10.98 8.38 -23.91
CA TYR A 479 -12.37 7.94 -23.96
C TYR A 479 -12.85 7.38 -22.61
N LEU A 480 -12.09 6.49 -22.00
CA LEU A 480 -12.42 5.90 -20.70
C LEU A 480 -12.43 6.94 -19.57
N ASN A 481 -11.40 7.78 -19.53
CA ASN A 481 -11.22 8.74 -18.43
C ASN A 481 -12.10 10.00 -18.58
N ASN A 482 -12.13 10.59 -19.77
CA ASN A 482 -12.70 11.91 -19.98
C ASN A 482 -14.13 11.88 -20.55
N ILE A 483 -14.45 10.89 -21.38
CA ILE A 483 -15.82 10.73 -21.91
C ILE A 483 -16.65 9.87 -20.97
N LEU A 484 -16.29 8.63 -20.73
CA LEU A 484 -17.06 7.71 -19.87
C LEU A 484 -16.88 8.00 -18.38
N LYS A 485 -15.86 8.75 -17.98
CA LYS A 485 -15.55 9.12 -16.59
C LYS A 485 -15.44 7.89 -15.66
N ILE A 486 -14.80 6.82 -16.16
CA ILE A 486 -14.48 5.65 -15.38
C ILE A 486 -13.31 6.04 -14.47
N ASN A 487 -13.61 6.52 -13.27
CA ASN A 487 -12.60 6.97 -12.32
C ASN A 487 -12.18 5.80 -11.42
N ILE A 488 -10.88 5.59 -11.32
CA ILE A 488 -10.30 4.71 -10.30
C ILE A 488 -10.05 5.57 -9.06
N ILE A 489 -10.50 5.09 -7.91
CA ILE A 489 -10.26 5.75 -6.63
C ILE A 489 -8.75 5.76 -6.38
N LYS A 490 -8.16 6.94 -6.33
CA LYS A 490 -6.75 7.16 -5.98
C LYS A 490 -6.63 7.61 -4.54
N ASP A 491 -5.45 7.43 -3.97
CA ASP A 491 -5.10 8.07 -2.70
C ASP A 491 -5.11 9.59 -2.90
N ASP A 492 -6.06 10.26 -2.26
CA ASP A 492 -6.29 11.69 -2.41
C ASP A 492 -5.28 12.56 -1.64
N PHE A 493 -4.44 11.96 -0.79
CA PHE A 493 -3.56 12.73 0.10
C PHE A 493 -2.50 13.54 -0.65
N ALA A 494 -1.89 12.97 -1.69
CA ALA A 494 -0.92 13.71 -2.51
C ALA A 494 -1.57 14.86 -3.30
N ILE A 495 -2.79 14.66 -3.77
CA ILE A 495 -3.59 15.69 -4.45
C ILE A 495 -3.95 16.80 -3.46
N LEU A 496 -4.35 16.45 -2.25
CA LEU A 496 -4.64 17.40 -1.17
C LEU A 496 -3.44 18.29 -0.86
N ILE A 497 -2.22 17.72 -0.76
CA ILE A 497 -0.99 18.50 -0.55
C ILE A 497 -0.79 19.51 -1.69
N GLY A 498 -0.99 19.10 -2.94
CA GLY A 498 -0.95 20.01 -4.07
C GLY A 498 -1.94 21.16 -3.93
N ASN A 499 -3.20 20.84 -3.70
CA ASN A 499 -4.28 21.80 -3.62
C ASN A 499 -4.11 22.81 -2.47
N VAL A 500 -3.70 22.38 -1.27
CA VAL A 500 -3.47 23.29 -0.15
C VAL A 500 -2.30 24.24 -0.42
N CYS A 501 -1.20 23.76 -1.05
CA CYS A 501 -0.08 24.61 -1.42
C CYS A 501 -0.50 25.67 -2.45
N HIS A 502 -1.21 25.30 -3.50
CA HIS A 502 -1.75 26.23 -4.49
C HIS A 502 -2.69 27.25 -3.84
N PHE A 503 -3.59 26.81 -2.97
CA PHE A 503 -4.49 27.69 -2.25
C PHE A 503 -3.75 28.72 -1.41
N VAL A 504 -2.78 28.32 -0.59
CA VAL A 504 -2.00 29.24 0.24
C VAL A 504 -1.19 30.22 -0.63
N LEU A 505 -0.55 29.73 -1.70
CA LEU A 505 0.24 30.56 -2.59
C LEU A 505 -0.62 31.54 -3.42
N SER A 506 -1.88 31.22 -3.67
CA SER A 506 -2.80 32.14 -4.34
C SER A 506 -3.14 33.36 -3.48
N HIS A 507 -2.98 33.28 -2.15
CA HIS A 507 -3.27 34.37 -1.20
C HIS A 507 -2.02 35.17 -0.77
N ILE A 508 -0.82 34.81 -1.26
CA ILE A 508 0.49 35.35 -0.80
C ILE A 508 0.59 36.90 -0.88
N ASP A 509 -0.19 37.54 -1.73
CA ASP A 509 -0.18 38.98 -1.97
C ASP A 509 -1.32 39.72 -1.29
N ASP A 510 -2.17 39.05 -0.50
CA ASP A 510 -3.29 39.66 0.20
C ASP A 510 -2.81 40.49 1.40
N ASN A 511 -3.48 41.58 1.73
CA ASN A 511 -3.00 42.54 2.73
C ASN A 511 -2.85 41.97 4.14
N ASP A 512 -3.73 41.03 4.54
CA ASP A 512 -3.74 40.40 5.86
C ASP A 512 -3.30 38.91 5.79
N PHE A 513 -2.41 38.58 4.83
CA PHE A 513 -2.00 37.21 4.59
C PHE A 513 -1.18 36.64 5.74
N ASP A 514 -1.73 35.61 6.41
CA ASP A 514 -1.04 34.70 7.30
C ASP A 514 -1.07 33.28 6.74
N ALA A 515 0.07 32.77 6.35
CA ALA A 515 0.18 31.47 5.70
C ALA A 515 -0.29 30.32 6.58
N SER A 516 -0.04 30.40 7.89
CA SER A 516 -0.42 29.38 8.85
C SER A 516 -1.93 29.27 8.97
N SER A 517 -2.60 30.42 9.16
CA SER A 517 -4.07 30.50 9.24
C SER A 517 -4.74 30.07 7.94
N CYS A 518 -4.17 30.48 6.80
CA CYS A 518 -4.68 30.14 5.47
C CYS A 518 -4.61 28.61 5.22
N PHE A 519 -3.49 27.98 5.61
CA PHE A 519 -3.31 26.54 5.53
C PHE A 519 -4.35 25.78 6.37
N ASP A 520 -4.50 26.19 7.63
CA ASP A 520 -5.45 25.57 8.55
C ASP A 520 -6.91 25.76 8.13
N GLU A 521 -7.24 26.94 7.55
CA GLU A 521 -8.58 27.21 7.02
C GLU A 521 -8.93 26.28 5.85
N TYR A 522 -7.98 26.01 4.97
CA TYR A 522 -8.19 25.06 3.88
C TYR A 522 -8.47 23.66 4.42
N LEU A 523 -7.64 23.16 5.35
CA LEU A 523 -7.80 21.82 5.90
C LEU A 523 -9.10 21.63 6.69
N LYS A 524 -9.62 22.67 7.36
CA LYS A 524 -10.90 22.60 8.07
C LYS A 524 -12.11 22.34 7.17
N LYS A 525 -12.01 22.67 5.88
CA LYS A 525 -13.05 22.47 4.88
C LYS A 525 -13.02 21.09 4.23
N GLU A 526 -11.92 20.37 4.44
CA GLU A 526 -11.71 19.03 3.92
C GLU A 526 -12.23 17.96 4.91
N ARG A 527 -11.79 16.73 4.75
CA ARG A 527 -12.14 15.59 5.61
C ARG A 527 -11.37 15.56 6.94
N GLU A 528 -11.76 14.71 7.85
CA GLU A 528 -10.94 14.37 9.02
C GLU A 528 -9.66 13.64 8.58
N PHE A 529 -8.56 13.92 9.29
CA PHE A 529 -7.25 13.37 9.01
C PHE A 529 -6.80 12.43 10.11
N THR A 530 -6.08 11.38 9.72
CA THR A 530 -5.40 10.50 10.67
C THR A 530 -4.19 11.22 11.33
N ASN A 531 -3.76 10.75 12.47
CA ASN A 531 -2.58 11.33 13.16
C ASN A 531 -1.31 11.29 12.29
N ARG A 532 -1.17 10.29 11.43
CA ARG A 532 -0.07 10.19 10.48
C ARG A 532 -0.16 11.30 9.41
N GLU A 533 -1.33 11.52 8.85
CA GLU A 533 -1.56 12.60 7.87
C GLU A 533 -1.33 13.97 8.51
N LEU A 534 -1.82 14.20 9.74
CA LEU A 534 -1.59 15.44 10.48
C LEU A 534 -0.10 15.71 10.72
N PHE A 535 0.69 14.68 11.03
CA PHE A 535 2.14 14.82 11.17
C PHE A 535 2.79 15.29 9.86
N PHE A 536 2.42 14.68 8.72
CA PHE A 536 2.93 15.10 7.42
C PHE A 536 2.46 16.50 7.04
N LEU A 537 1.19 16.84 7.28
CA LEU A 537 0.64 18.17 7.00
C LEU A 537 1.33 19.27 7.81
N ASN A 538 1.67 19.02 9.08
CA ASN A 538 2.43 19.95 9.90
C ASN A 538 3.84 20.20 9.33
N ASN A 539 4.55 19.14 8.91
CA ASN A 539 5.85 19.28 8.29
C ASN A 539 5.78 20.08 6.96
N ILE A 540 4.73 19.82 6.17
CA ILE A 540 4.49 20.56 4.91
C ILE A 540 4.17 22.02 5.20
N LYS A 541 3.44 22.31 6.26
CA LYS A 541 3.13 23.68 6.69
C LYS A 541 4.39 24.46 7.05
N GLU A 542 5.31 23.87 7.82
CA GLU A 542 6.61 24.48 8.15
C GLU A 542 7.44 24.72 6.90
N GLU A 543 7.51 23.74 6.00
CA GLU A 543 8.22 23.87 4.73
C GLU A 543 7.62 24.97 3.85
N LEU A 544 6.30 25.08 3.81
CA LEU A 544 5.59 26.09 3.03
C LEU A 544 5.88 27.52 3.54
N LEU A 545 6.08 27.72 4.83
CA LEU A 545 6.51 29.01 5.38
C LEU A 545 7.88 29.43 4.81
N PHE A 546 8.85 28.53 4.75
CA PHE A 546 10.15 28.78 4.15
C PHE A 546 10.03 29.12 2.65
N ILE A 547 9.16 28.38 1.92
CA ILE A 547 8.91 28.61 0.50
C ILE A 547 8.36 30.02 0.27
N ILE A 548 7.39 30.43 1.09
CA ILE A 548 6.76 31.75 1.00
C ILE A 548 7.78 32.87 1.23
N ASP A 549 8.62 32.74 2.23
CA ASP A 549 9.68 33.71 2.51
C ASP A 549 10.67 33.82 1.34
N THR A 550 11.03 32.68 0.76
CA THR A 550 11.90 32.65 -0.43
C THR A 550 11.23 33.33 -1.64
N ILE A 551 9.93 33.02 -1.88
CA ILE A 551 9.17 33.66 -2.98
C ILE A 551 9.04 35.17 -2.76
N LYS A 552 8.81 35.62 -1.51
CA LYS A 552 8.82 37.06 -1.18
C LYS A 552 10.18 37.71 -1.44
N LYS A 553 11.28 37.03 -1.12
CA LYS A 553 12.64 37.47 -1.45
C LYS A 553 12.87 37.54 -2.96
N GLN A 554 12.38 36.56 -3.72
CA GLN A 554 12.46 36.53 -5.19
C GLN A 554 11.72 37.71 -5.85
N LYS A 555 10.67 38.26 -5.26
CA LYS A 555 9.96 39.44 -5.75
C LYS A 555 10.88 40.65 -5.82
N SER A 556 11.94 40.77 -5.01
CA SER A 556 12.89 41.86 -5.08
C SER A 556 13.79 41.84 -6.32
N TYR A 557 13.82 40.70 -7.03
CA TYR A 557 14.62 40.53 -8.25
C TYR A 557 13.84 40.81 -9.54
N THR A 558 12.54 41.09 -9.45
CA THR A 558 11.70 41.41 -10.61
C THR A 558 11.14 42.82 -10.52
N THR A 559 10.94 43.47 -11.68
CA THR A 559 10.22 44.76 -11.78
C THR A 559 8.77 44.59 -12.17
N PHE A 560 8.30 43.33 -12.32
CA PHE A 560 6.88 43.04 -12.61
C PHE A 560 6.09 43.14 -11.33
N ASP A 561 5.31 44.20 -11.22
CA ASP A 561 4.56 44.60 -10.02
C ASP A 561 3.10 44.09 -9.98
N LYS A 562 2.57 43.74 -11.15
CA LYS A 562 1.19 43.24 -11.27
C LYS A 562 1.15 41.74 -11.39
N SER A 563 0.20 41.10 -10.70
CA SER A 563 -0.01 39.67 -10.76
C SER A 563 -1.50 39.30 -10.91
N MET A 564 -1.77 38.21 -11.63
CA MET A 564 -3.04 37.49 -11.60
C MET A 564 -2.77 36.09 -11.09
N LYS A 565 -3.63 35.57 -10.23
CA LYS A 565 -3.50 34.25 -9.60
C LYS A 565 -4.71 33.41 -9.94
N GLU A 566 -4.54 32.10 -10.08
CA GLU A 566 -5.59 31.16 -10.47
C GLU A 566 -6.45 31.71 -11.64
N LYS A 567 -5.74 32.24 -12.66
CA LYS A 567 -6.42 32.90 -13.77
C LYS A 567 -7.07 31.89 -14.70
N GLU A 568 -8.38 31.84 -14.66
CA GLU A 568 -9.16 31.06 -15.63
C GLU A 568 -9.16 31.73 -17.00
N VAL A 569 -8.85 30.98 -18.04
CA VAL A 569 -8.91 31.39 -19.44
C VAL A 569 -9.77 30.38 -20.21
N TYR A 570 -10.74 30.91 -20.95
CA TYR A 570 -11.66 30.12 -21.76
C TYR A 570 -11.49 30.47 -23.23
N VAL A 571 -11.18 29.46 -24.05
CA VAL A 571 -11.07 29.64 -25.50
C VAL A 571 -12.17 28.83 -26.18
N ASN A 572 -13.13 29.56 -26.76
CA ASN A 572 -14.24 28.95 -27.50
C ASN A 572 -13.79 28.60 -28.91
N LYS A 573 -14.05 27.37 -29.34
CA LYS A 573 -13.76 26.87 -30.67
C LYS A 573 -15.08 26.66 -31.47
N ASN A 574 -15.18 27.23 -32.63
CA ASN A 574 -16.38 27.14 -33.43
C ASN A 574 -16.52 25.77 -34.11
N ARG A 575 -17.47 24.95 -33.68
CA ARG A 575 -17.79 23.61 -34.18
C ARG A 575 -19.31 23.38 -34.14
N ASN A 576 -19.75 22.19 -34.59
CA ASN A 576 -21.19 21.84 -34.60
C ASN A 576 -21.81 21.76 -33.21
N ILE A 577 -21.00 21.59 -32.18
CA ILE A 577 -21.41 21.66 -30.76
C ILE A 577 -20.58 22.72 -30.03
N LYS A 578 -21.01 23.13 -28.85
CA LYS A 578 -20.24 24.08 -28.04
C LYS A 578 -18.94 23.45 -27.57
N VAL A 579 -17.79 23.93 -28.05
CA VAL A 579 -16.48 23.45 -27.65
C VAL A 579 -15.73 24.58 -26.93
N THR A 580 -15.26 24.29 -25.72
CA THR A 580 -14.50 25.23 -24.91
C THR A 580 -13.20 24.55 -24.42
N PHE A 581 -12.06 25.18 -24.69
CA PHE A 581 -10.80 24.82 -24.07
C PHE A 581 -10.60 25.70 -22.83
N LYS A 582 -10.53 25.07 -21.65
CA LYS A 582 -10.35 25.74 -20.36
C LYS A 582 -8.94 25.46 -19.82
N GLY A 583 -8.30 26.52 -19.32
CA GLY A 583 -7.11 26.37 -18.49
C GLY A 583 -7.14 27.32 -17.31
N VAL A 584 -6.47 26.92 -16.26
CA VAL A 584 -6.20 27.75 -15.08
C VAL A 584 -4.69 27.94 -15.01
N ILE A 585 -4.25 29.18 -14.92
CA ILE A 585 -2.84 29.51 -14.78
C ILE A 585 -2.61 29.94 -13.34
N ASP A 586 -1.73 29.26 -12.63
CA ASP A 586 -1.51 29.48 -11.20
C ASP A 586 -1.08 30.94 -10.92
N LYS A 587 -0.12 31.44 -11.71
CA LYS A 587 0.36 32.81 -11.55
C LYS A 587 0.80 33.42 -12.88
N VAL A 588 0.31 34.61 -13.15
CA VAL A 588 0.76 35.47 -14.24
C VAL A 588 1.33 36.74 -13.65
N LEU A 589 2.60 37.00 -13.89
CA LEU A 589 3.20 38.30 -13.61
C LEU A 589 3.19 39.15 -14.88
N TYR A 590 2.87 40.42 -14.79
CA TYR A 590 2.86 41.29 -15.97
C TYR A 590 3.23 42.71 -15.65
N LYS A 591 3.69 43.39 -16.69
CA LYS A 591 4.06 44.80 -16.68
C LYS A 591 3.57 45.46 -17.96
N GLU A 592 2.88 46.59 -17.82
CA GLU A 592 2.39 47.36 -18.94
C GLU A 592 3.32 48.51 -19.25
N GLU A 593 3.79 48.60 -20.50
CA GLU A 593 4.62 49.70 -20.97
C GLU A 593 4.06 50.18 -22.34
N GLY A 594 3.39 51.35 -22.35
CA GLY A 594 2.70 51.86 -23.51
C GLY A 594 1.57 50.94 -23.98
N ASP A 595 1.65 50.46 -25.23
CA ASP A 595 0.66 49.57 -25.81
C ASP A 595 1.04 48.10 -25.68
N ILE A 596 2.17 47.76 -25.02
CA ILE A 596 2.63 46.38 -24.88
C ILE A 596 2.50 45.94 -23.42
N THR A 597 1.95 44.74 -23.24
CA THR A 597 1.92 44.03 -21.95
C THR A 597 2.92 42.89 -21.96
N TYR A 598 3.98 43.04 -21.17
CA TYR A 598 4.96 41.97 -20.94
C TYR A 598 4.42 40.96 -19.92
N VAL A 599 4.48 39.68 -20.25
CA VAL A 599 3.84 38.61 -19.44
C VAL A 599 4.84 37.52 -19.12
N VAL A 600 4.81 37.06 -17.88
CA VAL A 600 5.52 35.87 -17.40
C VAL A 600 4.49 34.92 -16.77
N VAL A 601 4.58 33.65 -17.13
CA VAL A 601 3.70 32.60 -16.60
C VAL A 601 4.50 31.70 -15.65
N ILE A 602 3.96 31.44 -14.48
CA ILE A 602 4.54 30.57 -13.46
C ILE A 602 3.50 29.56 -13.00
N ASP A 603 3.86 28.29 -12.98
CA ASP A 603 3.08 27.18 -12.46
C ASP A 603 3.79 26.50 -11.31
N TYR A 604 3.10 26.27 -10.21
CA TYR A 604 3.67 25.68 -9.00
C TYR A 604 3.61 24.15 -9.06
N LYS A 605 4.71 23.49 -8.66
CA LYS A 605 4.79 22.02 -8.67
C LYS A 605 5.24 21.46 -7.33
N THR A 606 4.41 20.62 -6.73
CA THR A 606 4.74 19.85 -5.52
C THR A 606 5.49 18.55 -5.85
N GLY A 607 5.33 18.04 -7.08
CA GLY A 607 6.00 16.81 -7.57
C GLY A 607 7.22 17.09 -8.45
N SER A 608 7.65 16.08 -9.21
CA SER A 608 8.76 16.20 -10.16
C SER A 608 8.42 17.15 -11.32
N THR A 609 9.38 17.99 -11.69
CA THR A 609 9.28 18.86 -12.86
C THR A 609 9.98 18.21 -14.05
N ASN A 610 9.30 18.13 -15.19
CA ASN A 610 9.93 17.74 -16.46
C ASN A 610 9.63 18.81 -17.52
N ILE A 611 10.65 19.57 -17.87
CA ILE A 611 10.57 20.63 -18.88
C ILE A 611 11.28 20.14 -20.14
N ASN A 612 10.57 19.30 -20.89
CA ASN A 612 11.09 18.82 -22.17
C ASN A 612 10.11 19.15 -23.30
N LEU A 613 10.44 20.14 -24.11
CA LEU A 613 9.64 20.54 -25.28
C LEU A 613 9.79 19.60 -26.47
N LYS A 614 10.75 18.66 -26.44
CA LYS A 614 11.03 17.73 -27.56
C LYS A 614 9.84 16.87 -27.97
N ASN A 615 8.91 16.63 -27.04
CA ASN A 615 7.72 15.79 -27.30
C ASN A 615 6.46 16.61 -27.65
N MET A 616 6.58 17.94 -27.75
CA MET A 616 5.46 18.83 -28.00
C MET A 616 4.75 18.54 -29.32
N GLU A 617 5.50 18.23 -30.38
CA GLU A 617 4.93 17.95 -31.70
C GLU A 617 4.01 16.70 -31.69
N TYR A 618 4.21 15.81 -30.71
CA TYR A 618 3.39 14.61 -30.51
C TYR A 618 2.25 14.82 -29.50
N GLY A 619 2.04 16.07 -29.05
CA GLY A 619 1.02 16.43 -28.08
C GLY A 619 1.33 16.02 -26.65
N LEU A 620 2.60 15.78 -26.29
CA LEU A 620 3.06 15.35 -24.98
C LEU A 620 3.95 16.41 -24.32
N GLY A 621 3.88 16.50 -22.97
CA GLY A 621 4.58 17.54 -22.23
C GLY A 621 4.05 18.95 -22.51
N MET A 622 2.77 19.07 -22.78
CA MET A 622 2.12 20.26 -23.31
C MET A 622 1.82 21.34 -22.26
N GLN A 623 2.14 21.14 -20.99
CA GLN A 623 1.71 22.06 -19.94
C GLN A 623 2.19 23.49 -20.17
N LEU A 624 3.48 23.71 -20.31
CA LEU A 624 4.02 25.04 -20.57
C LEU A 624 3.60 25.61 -21.91
N PRO A 625 3.62 24.86 -23.04
CA PRO A 625 3.06 25.34 -24.32
C PRO A 625 1.60 25.75 -24.24
N ILE A 626 0.79 25.04 -23.45
CA ILE A 626 -0.65 25.40 -23.27
C ILE A 626 -0.77 26.68 -22.43
N TYR A 627 0.01 26.86 -21.39
CA TYR A 627 -0.02 28.11 -20.62
C TYR A 627 0.44 29.31 -21.46
N LEU A 628 1.45 29.10 -22.29
CA LEU A 628 1.88 30.09 -23.28
C LEU A 628 0.74 30.44 -24.26
N TYR A 629 0.05 29.41 -24.79
CA TYR A 629 -1.11 29.62 -25.66
C TYR A 629 -2.25 30.34 -24.93
N LEU A 630 -2.59 29.96 -23.71
CA LEU A 630 -3.64 30.59 -22.93
C LEU A 630 -3.28 32.06 -22.60
N SER A 631 -2.03 32.34 -22.26
CA SER A 631 -1.59 33.70 -22.00
C SER A 631 -1.74 34.62 -23.22
N SER A 632 -1.53 34.10 -24.44
CA SER A 632 -1.77 34.83 -25.69
C SER A 632 -3.25 35.11 -25.99
N LYS A 633 -4.16 34.40 -25.31
CA LYS A 633 -5.65 34.57 -25.44
C LYS A 633 -6.24 35.37 -24.30
N MET A 634 -5.44 35.92 -23.39
CA MET A 634 -5.92 36.79 -22.34
C MET A 634 -6.40 38.14 -22.90
N GLU A 635 -7.34 38.76 -22.23
CA GLU A 635 -7.83 40.11 -22.56
C GLU A 635 -6.80 41.18 -22.08
N LEU A 636 -5.60 41.15 -22.63
CA LEU A 636 -4.52 42.10 -22.39
C LEU A 636 -4.09 42.74 -23.71
N LYS A 637 -3.59 43.96 -23.64
CA LYS A 637 -3.13 44.70 -24.83
C LYS A 637 -1.76 44.19 -25.32
N ASN A 638 -1.69 43.79 -26.59
CA ASN A 638 -0.44 43.40 -27.26
C ASN A 638 0.50 42.57 -26.38
N VAL A 639 0.06 41.35 -26.01
CA VAL A 639 0.80 40.45 -25.11
C VAL A 639 2.15 40.06 -25.72
N LYS A 640 3.25 40.34 -25.02
CA LYS A 640 4.57 39.81 -25.32
C LYS A 640 5.04 38.94 -24.17
N VAL A 641 5.20 37.61 -24.42
CA VAL A 641 5.64 36.69 -23.39
C VAL A 641 7.15 36.82 -23.20
N VAL A 642 7.56 37.04 -21.94
CA VAL A 642 8.94 37.17 -21.53
C VAL A 642 9.51 35.85 -21.03
N GLY A 643 8.67 35.01 -20.44
CA GLY A 643 9.05 33.69 -19.98
C GLY A 643 7.88 32.86 -19.47
N PHE A 644 8.10 31.56 -19.39
CA PHE A 644 7.15 30.61 -18.86
C PHE A 644 7.89 29.51 -18.09
N TYR A 645 7.50 29.32 -16.82
CA TYR A 645 8.29 28.57 -15.85
C TYR A 645 7.44 27.63 -15.02
N LEU A 646 8.09 26.56 -14.55
CA LEU A 646 7.64 25.78 -13.41
C LEU A 646 8.43 26.21 -12.18
N GLN A 647 7.78 26.34 -11.04
CA GLN A 647 8.43 26.56 -9.76
C GLN A 647 8.21 25.33 -8.87
N LYS A 648 9.28 24.58 -8.64
CA LYS A 648 9.25 23.42 -7.77
C LYS A 648 9.18 23.86 -6.32
N LEU A 649 8.17 23.40 -5.57
CA LEU A 649 7.95 23.80 -4.19
C LEU A 649 8.80 22.97 -3.22
N PHE A 650 8.90 21.66 -3.44
CA PHE A 650 9.66 20.78 -2.54
C PHE A 650 10.90 20.23 -3.23
N ALA A 651 12.05 20.35 -2.56
CA ALA A 651 13.28 19.72 -3.02
C ALA A 651 13.19 18.20 -2.89
N SER A 652 13.65 17.45 -3.90
CA SER A 652 13.62 15.98 -3.86
C SER A 652 14.75 15.38 -3.03
N THR A 653 15.93 15.97 -3.10
CA THR A 653 17.13 15.59 -2.34
C THR A 653 18.00 16.84 -2.21
N LEU A 654 18.49 17.12 -1.02
CA LEU A 654 19.48 18.13 -0.75
C LEU A 654 20.68 17.42 -0.14
N ASP A 655 21.88 17.79 -0.60
CA ASP A 655 23.10 17.26 0.00
C ASP A 655 23.30 17.88 1.38
N ASN A 656 23.79 17.11 2.33
CA ASN A 656 24.05 17.56 3.69
C ASN A 656 25.37 18.37 3.72
N THR A 657 25.37 19.47 2.98
CA THR A 657 26.53 20.37 2.81
C THR A 657 26.48 21.52 3.79
N LYS A 658 27.59 22.30 3.85
CA LYS A 658 27.67 23.50 4.71
C LYS A 658 26.67 24.58 4.29
N ASP A 659 26.24 24.57 3.02
CA ASP A 659 25.40 25.61 2.40
C ASP A 659 23.96 25.12 2.15
N TYR A 660 23.43 24.26 3.05
CA TYR A 660 22.09 23.66 2.94
C TYR A 660 20.98 24.67 2.64
N LEU A 661 20.99 25.85 3.29
CA LEU A 661 19.94 26.85 3.08
C LEU A 661 20.04 27.48 1.69
N GLU A 662 21.25 27.74 1.21
CA GLU A 662 21.47 28.30 -0.13
C GLU A 662 21.06 27.31 -1.22
N GLU A 663 21.39 26.04 -1.05
CA GLU A 663 20.96 24.97 -1.95
C GLU A 663 19.44 24.84 -1.96
N LYS A 664 18.80 24.91 -0.79
CA LYS A 664 17.34 24.88 -0.64
C LYS A 664 16.66 26.07 -1.31
N GLU A 665 17.15 27.28 -1.10
CA GLU A 665 16.69 28.49 -1.82
C GLU A 665 16.92 28.34 -3.34
N GLY A 666 18.06 27.80 -3.74
CA GLY A 666 18.41 27.55 -5.14
C GLY A 666 17.46 26.58 -5.84
N SER A 667 16.95 25.60 -5.11
CA SER A 667 15.97 24.63 -5.65
C SER A 667 14.63 25.25 -6.00
N LEU A 668 14.30 26.41 -5.40
CA LEU A 668 13.05 27.15 -5.63
C LEU A 668 13.14 28.18 -6.78
N LYS A 669 14.27 28.24 -7.50
CA LYS A 669 14.39 29.09 -8.69
C LYS A 669 13.44 28.61 -9.79
N LEU A 670 12.98 29.56 -10.59
CA LEU A 670 12.11 29.34 -11.74
C LEU A 670 12.81 28.49 -12.80
N GLU A 671 12.24 27.39 -13.19
CA GLU A 671 12.78 26.50 -14.21
C GLU A 671 11.90 26.50 -15.47
N GLY A 672 12.43 26.97 -16.59
CA GLY A 672 11.63 27.10 -17.82
C GLY A 672 12.41 27.76 -18.95
N TYR A 673 11.68 28.47 -19.79
CA TYR A 673 12.24 29.17 -20.95
C TYR A 673 11.97 30.66 -20.85
N SER A 674 12.98 31.44 -21.25
CA SER A 674 12.94 32.90 -21.30
C SER A 674 13.03 33.40 -22.75
N ILE A 675 12.62 34.61 -22.99
CA ILE A 675 12.84 35.26 -24.29
C ILE A 675 14.31 35.52 -24.55
N ASN A 676 14.78 35.33 -25.78
CA ASN A 676 16.15 35.56 -26.21
C ASN A 676 16.38 37.04 -26.58
N GLU A 677 15.91 37.95 -25.69
CA GLU A 677 16.10 39.43 -25.85
C GLU A 677 16.48 39.97 -24.47
N GLU A 678 17.78 40.30 -24.30
CA GLU A 678 18.32 40.75 -23.01
C GLU A 678 17.62 42.00 -22.46
N ASN A 679 17.31 42.96 -23.34
CA ASN A 679 16.61 44.21 -22.99
C ASN A 679 15.17 43.96 -22.45
N ILE A 680 14.54 42.86 -22.83
CA ILE A 680 13.23 42.50 -22.35
C ILE A 680 13.34 41.63 -21.10
N LEU A 681 14.27 40.66 -21.11
CA LEU A 681 14.47 39.77 -19.95
C LEU A 681 14.95 40.55 -18.72
N SER A 682 15.79 41.58 -18.90
CA SER A 682 16.27 42.47 -17.83
C SER A 682 15.14 43.23 -17.14
N LYS A 683 14.02 43.47 -17.80
CA LYS A 683 12.81 44.04 -17.18
C LYS A 683 12.15 43.09 -16.22
N PHE A 684 12.21 41.78 -16.51
CA PHE A 684 11.66 40.75 -15.62
C PHE A 684 12.65 40.36 -14.53
N ASP A 685 13.85 39.98 -14.89
CA ASP A 685 14.90 39.56 -13.96
C ASP A 685 16.05 40.55 -13.93
N THR A 686 16.14 41.37 -12.88
CA THR A 686 17.18 42.36 -12.70
C THR A 686 18.56 41.73 -12.48
N THR A 687 18.60 40.42 -12.20
CA THR A 687 19.82 39.65 -11.93
C THR A 687 20.19 38.71 -13.08
N TYR A 688 19.58 38.83 -14.26
CA TYR A 688 19.67 37.87 -15.36
C TYR A 688 21.10 37.51 -15.80
N ASN A 689 22.10 38.35 -15.54
CA ASN A 689 23.52 38.12 -15.87
C ASN A 689 24.12 36.92 -15.07
N ASP A 690 23.64 36.68 -13.84
CA ASP A 690 23.86 35.50 -13.00
C ASP A 690 22.65 35.36 -12.10
N SER A 691 21.58 34.80 -12.67
CA SER A 691 20.26 34.93 -12.13
C SER A 691 20.08 34.30 -10.75
N LYS A 692 19.50 35.09 -9.84
CA LYS A 692 18.96 34.61 -8.55
C LYS A 692 17.53 34.16 -8.62
N LEU A 693 16.83 34.49 -9.72
CA LEU A 693 15.41 34.18 -9.92
C LEU A 693 15.19 32.97 -10.84
N ILE A 694 15.96 32.89 -11.95
CA ILE A 694 15.81 31.87 -12.98
C ILE A 694 16.96 30.87 -12.90
N LYS A 695 16.62 29.57 -12.88
CA LYS A 695 17.60 28.48 -12.82
C LYS A 695 18.43 28.42 -14.09
N SER A 696 19.78 28.32 -13.92
CA SER A 696 20.75 28.21 -15.03
C SER A 696 20.76 29.40 -16.01
N MET A 697 20.15 30.53 -15.65
CA MET A 697 20.21 31.74 -16.45
C MET A 697 21.49 32.52 -16.16
N LYS A 698 22.32 32.71 -17.18
CA LYS A 698 23.59 33.41 -17.10
C LYS A 698 23.96 34.00 -18.44
N THR A 699 24.64 35.15 -18.44
CA THR A 699 25.18 35.77 -19.65
C THR A 699 26.72 35.74 -19.66
N SER A 700 27.29 35.85 -20.85
CA SER A 700 28.70 35.94 -21.12
C SER A 700 28.95 37.11 -22.07
N SER A 701 30.22 37.39 -22.40
CA SER A 701 30.58 38.40 -23.39
C SER A 701 30.00 38.16 -24.80
N LYS A 702 29.47 36.95 -25.04
CA LYS A 702 28.85 36.53 -26.33
C LYS A 702 27.32 36.45 -26.28
N GLY A 703 26.67 36.95 -25.22
CA GLY A 703 25.24 36.83 -24.96
C GLY A 703 24.91 35.73 -23.96
N PHE A 704 23.73 35.15 -24.06
CA PHE A 704 23.28 34.08 -23.14
C PHE A 704 24.16 32.84 -23.18
N SER A 705 24.45 32.27 -22.02
CA SER A 705 25.19 31.03 -21.89
C SER A 705 24.46 29.85 -22.59
N SER A 706 25.20 28.87 -23.09
CA SER A 706 24.62 27.64 -23.70
C SER A 706 23.72 26.85 -22.77
N TYR A 707 23.85 27.00 -21.46
CA TYR A 707 22.97 26.38 -20.47
C TYR A 707 21.67 27.14 -20.22
N SER A 708 21.60 28.43 -20.68
CA SER A 708 20.42 29.27 -20.52
C SER A 708 19.33 28.84 -21.51
N LYS A 709 18.16 28.45 -21.01
CA LYS A 709 17.02 28.05 -21.85
C LYS A 709 16.33 29.31 -22.38
N VAL A 710 16.69 29.76 -23.57
CA VAL A 710 16.11 30.93 -24.23
C VAL A 710 15.50 30.58 -25.57
N LEU A 711 14.45 31.30 -25.94
CA LEU A 711 13.71 31.14 -27.22
C LEU A 711 13.55 32.51 -27.88
N SER A 712 13.68 32.53 -29.18
CA SER A 712 13.34 33.72 -29.98
C SER A 712 11.84 33.97 -30.00
N THR A 713 11.42 35.17 -30.34
CA THR A 713 9.98 35.50 -30.52
C THR A 713 9.35 34.60 -31.57
N ASP A 714 10.03 34.30 -32.68
CA ASP A 714 9.51 33.43 -33.74
C ASP A 714 9.31 31.98 -33.25
N GLU A 715 10.20 31.46 -32.41
CA GLU A 715 10.03 30.14 -31.80
C GLU A 715 8.87 30.10 -30.83
N ILE A 716 8.66 31.17 -30.04
CA ILE A 716 7.50 31.30 -29.15
C ILE A 716 6.21 31.31 -29.96
N ASP A 717 6.12 32.11 -31.04
CA ASP A 717 4.96 32.20 -31.91
C ASP A 717 4.69 30.86 -32.62
N LYS A 718 5.72 30.18 -33.08
CA LYS A 718 5.62 28.84 -33.65
C LYS A 718 5.04 27.85 -32.63
N MET A 719 5.47 27.93 -31.39
CA MET A 719 4.97 27.10 -30.31
C MET A 719 3.48 27.35 -30.04
N ILE A 720 3.05 28.61 -29.95
CA ILE A 720 1.63 28.99 -29.80
C ILE A 720 0.80 28.41 -30.94
N ASN A 721 1.24 28.61 -32.19
CA ASN A 721 0.52 28.12 -33.38
C ASN A 721 0.47 26.58 -33.44
N THR A 722 1.54 25.89 -33.03
CA THR A 722 1.55 24.42 -32.96
C THR A 722 0.59 23.92 -31.90
N THR A 723 0.55 24.58 -30.73
CA THR A 723 -0.40 24.25 -29.65
C THR A 723 -1.84 24.40 -30.10
N ASP A 724 -2.15 25.51 -30.78
CA ASP A 724 -3.49 25.78 -31.31
C ASP A 724 -3.93 24.68 -32.31
N LYS A 725 -3.04 24.31 -33.24
CA LYS A 725 -3.30 23.22 -34.20
C LYS A 725 -3.52 21.87 -33.52
N LEU A 726 -2.74 21.55 -32.50
CA LEU A 726 -2.92 20.30 -31.73
C LEU A 726 -4.24 20.27 -30.99
N ILE A 727 -4.67 21.39 -30.40
CA ILE A 727 -5.98 21.53 -29.78
C ILE A 727 -7.08 21.32 -30.82
N ASP A 728 -7.02 21.99 -31.97
CA ASP A 728 -8.03 21.86 -33.04
C ASP A 728 -8.09 20.44 -33.59
N THR A 729 -6.94 19.81 -33.85
CA THR A 729 -6.85 18.43 -34.33
C THR A 729 -7.47 17.45 -33.32
N SER A 730 -7.20 17.62 -32.04
CA SER A 730 -7.78 16.77 -30.99
C SER A 730 -9.31 16.91 -30.93
N ILE A 731 -9.82 18.15 -31.04
CA ILE A 731 -11.25 18.43 -31.06
C ILE A 731 -11.91 17.73 -32.25
N ASP A 732 -11.37 17.90 -33.44
CA ASP A 732 -11.94 17.33 -34.66
C ASP A 732 -11.94 15.80 -34.62
N ASN A 733 -10.88 15.19 -34.11
CA ASN A 733 -10.78 13.74 -33.94
C ASN A 733 -11.77 13.22 -32.88
N ILE A 734 -11.89 13.89 -31.74
CA ILE A 734 -12.85 13.52 -30.68
C ILE A 734 -14.28 13.60 -31.23
N LEU A 735 -14.64 14.67 -31.93
CA LEU A 735 -15.95 14.82 -32.53
C LEU A 735 -16.22 13.84 -33.67
N ASN A 736 -15.16 13.28 -34.27
CA ASN A 736 -15.23 12.19 -35.24
C ASN A 736 -15.21 10.79 -34.60
N CYS A 737 -15.32 10.71 -33.26
CA CYS A 737 -15.29 9.46 -32.49
C CYS A 737 -14.00 8.64 -32.70
N ASP A 738 -12.86 9.32 -32.86
CA ASP A 738 -11.57 8.65 -32.98
C ASP A 738 -11.00 8.36 -31.56
N PHE A 739 -11.35 7.18 -31.04
CA PHE A 739 -10.95 6.67 -29.72
C PHE A 739 -10.21 5.35 -29.82
N ASN A 740 -9.43 5.15 -30.87
CA ASN A 740 -8.66 3.94 -31.07
C ASN A 740 -7.63 3.72 -29.96
N ILE A 741 -7.25 2.46 -29.74
CA ILE A 741 -6.12 2.12 -28.88
C ILE A 741 -4.85 2.49 -29.66
N ASP A 742 -4.13 3.53 -29.22
CA ASP A 742 -2.94 4.05 -29.90
C ASP A 742 -1.84 4.51 -28.94
N PRO A 743 -1.44 3.67 -27.97
CA PRO A 743 -0.40 4.06 -27.01
C PRO A 743 0.91 4.35 -27.73
N LYS A 744 1.66 5.33 -27.19
CA LYS A 744 2.92 5.78 -27.79
C LYS A 744 4.14 5.27 -27.03
N VAL A 745 5.12 4.84 -27.79
CA VAL A 745 6.48 4.55 -27.34
C VAL A 745 7.42 5.52 -28.06
N ILE A 746 8.16 6.32 -27.31
CA ILE A 746 9.07 7.35 -27.86
C ILE A 746 10.50 6.96 -27.47
N ASP A 747 11.35 6.75 -28.48
CA ASP A 747 12.77 6.35 -28.33
C ASP A 747 12.93 5.13 -27.38
N GLY A 748 12.01 4.16 -27.48
CA GLY A 748 12.01 2.97 -26.65
C GLY A 748 11.30 3.12 -25.29
N GLU A 749 10.97 4.33 -24.85
CA GLU A 749 10.22 4.56 -23.60
C GLU A 749 8.71 4.48 -23.83
N ASN A 750 8.04 3.66 -23.06
CA ASN A 750 6.57 3.58 -23.06
C ASN A 750 5.94 4.71 -22.25
N VAL A 751 5.69 5.85 -22.88
CA VAL A 751 5.15 7.05 -22.24
C VAL A 751 3.64 6.98 -21.96
N SER A 752 2.95 6.01 -22.51
CA SER A 752 1.48 5.92 -22.46
C SER A 752 0.97 4.89 -21.46
N CYS A 753 1.59 3.69 -21.43
CA CYS A 753 1.06 2.55 -20.68
C CYS A 753 1.70 2.31 -19.33
N LEU A 754 2.88 2.87 -19.04
CA LEU A 754 3.63 2.57 -17.81
C LEU A 754 2.77 2.77 -16.55
N PHE A 755 2.05 3.89 -16.49
CA PHE A 755 1.15 4.25 -15.38
C PHE A 755 -0.32 4.34 -15.84
N CYS A 756 -0.74 3.52 -16.83
CA CYS A 756 -2.12 3.51 -17.29
C CYS A 756 -2.99 2.67 -16.36
N GLU A 757 -4.07 3.24 -15.87
CA GLU A 757 -5.02 2.62 -14.93
C GLU A 757 -5.97 1.63 -15.62
N TYR A 758 -6.03 1.63 -16.96
CA TYR A 758 -6.99 0.85 -17.76
C TYR A 758 -6.36 -0.36 -18.44
N LYS A 759 -5.21 -0.85 -17.96
CA LYS A 759 -4.50 -1.99 -18.56
C LYS A 759 -5.36 -3.24 -18.65
N ASP A 760 -6.16 -3.49 -17.63
CA ASP A 760 -6.97 -4.71 -17.49
C ASP A 760 -8.16 -4.78 -18.45
N ILE A 761 -8.61 -3.65 -18.97
CA ILE A 761 -9.75 -3.58 -19.91
C ILE A 761 -9.32 -3.13 -21.31
N CYS A 762 -8.09 -2.73 -21.51
CA CYS A 762 -7.60 -2.20 -22.77
C CYS A 762 -7.30 -3.31 -23.78
N TYR A 763 -6.65 -4.40 -23.35
CA TYR A 763 -6.22 -5.52 -24.19
C TYR A 763 -5.44 -5.10 -25.45
N LYS A 764 -4.58 -4.06 -25.33
CA LYS A 764 -3.76 -3.58 -26.43
C LYS A 764 -2.92 -4.70 -27.04
N ARG A 765 -2.72 -4.65 -28.35
CA ARG A 765 -1.81 -5.53 -29.08
C ARG A 765 -0.59 -4.76 -29.57
N GLU A 766 0.46 -5.45 -29.97
CA GLU A 766 1.68 -4.84 -30.49
C GLU A 766 1.40 -3.91 -31.69
N LYS A 767 0.50 -4.30 -32.59
CA LYS A 767 0.10 -3.50 -33.75
C LYS A 767 -0.61 -2.18 -33.39
N ASP A 768 -1.11 -2.06 -32.17
CA ASP A 768 -1.82 -0.85 -31.71
C ASP A 768 -0.83 0.21 -31.18
N ILE A 769 0.43 -0.17 -30.97
CA ILE A 769 1.48 0.71 -30.42
C ILE A 769 2.03 1.59 -31.55
N ILE A 770 2.10 2.88 -31.29
CA ILE A 770 2.73 3.85 -32.18
C ILE A 770 4.17 4.07 -31.70
N TYR A 771 5.14 3.59 -32.46
CA TYR A 771 6.55 3.84 -32.23
C TYR A 771 6.99 5.14 -32.89
N ILE A 772 7.56 6.03 -32.09
CA ILE A 772 8.08 7.31 -32.52
C ILE A 772 9.58 7.31 -32.24
N ASN A 773 10.36 7.29 -33.31
CA ASN A 773 11.81 7.49 -33.24
C ASN A 773 12.11 8.93 -33.63
N ARG A 774 12.57 9.74 -32.67
CA ARG A 774 12.99 11.11 -32.96
C ARG A 774 14.25 11.06 -33.82
N LYS A 775 14.26 11.85 -34.88
CA LYS A 775 15.51 12.06 -35.60
C LYS A 775 16.51 12.70 -34.63
N GLU A 776 17.67 12.09 -34.49
CA GLU A 776 18.78 12.75 -33.79
C GLU A 776 19.02 14.09 -34.51
N ASP A 777 18.78 15.18 -33.84
CA ASP A 777 19.25 16.50 -34.32
C ASP A 777 20.78 16.42 -34.31
N ASN A 778 21.36 16.17 -35.49
CA ASN A 778 22.78 16.37 -35.71
C ASN A 778 23.12 17.88 -35.60
N SER A 779 23.03 18.41 -34.39
CA SER A 779 23.54 19.75 -34.03
C SER A 779 24.32 19.62 -32.72
N GLU A 780 25.30 18.72 -32.72
CA GLU A 780 26.51 18.91 -31.94
C GLU A 780 27.52 19.64 -32.86
N VAL A 781 27.56 20.95 -32.77
CA VAL A 781 28.76 21.75 -32.98
C VAL A 781 28.79 22.86 -31.95
#